data_b48653a5caa9f786e99e39ecb3426ba2
#
_entry.id   b48653a5caa9f786e99e39ecb3426ba2
#
_cell.length_a   1.000
_cell.length_b   1.000
_cell.length_c   1.000
_cell.angle_alpha   90.00
_cell.angle_beta   90.00
_cell.angle_gamma   90.00
#
_symmetry.space_group_name_H-M   'P 1'
#
loop_
_entity.id
_entity.type
_entity.pdbx_description
1 polymer ?
#
loop_
_entity_poly.entity_id
_entity_poly.type
_entity_poly.pdbx_seq_one_letter_code
_entity_poly.pdbx_strand_id
1 'polypeptide(L)'
;MALLSPVIVAAQRDSVGLAKGVVLNEITVRRTKEKYSKKNNPAVDFVKRVMAQKYAHRATDHPYYSNEKYQKVVGGLTGFPAEDDQNWMLRTFKFMREFVDTNEMTGQRMLPLFVKEQISANYYSLDPKKHKELVSGVRNEGIDQAFDQESMLRFFDDVFRDIDIFSNDIPFMQSRFVSPLSNIGTSYYKYYLNDTIMLDGEPCVDLSFAPFNSESWGFTGRIFVSLNDSTMFVKRVVLGTPSTINVNFLKKMFIVQDYERMPDGTRIKTRDEMLAEFEIIAGTQRMFAHRLLLFRNHNFEKPEDMSAFEHVGERVESEDAHRMPREFWDENRFVAISNNENAVGKILERLRKNKLFYYTEKVVHILVSGYIPTAGDDKSKFDIGVVNTFFSGNPMEGFRLKVGGMTTANLSKHFFARGYVAYGFRDEKFKYMGQLEYSFNKKKRHSLEFPVNSLRLMHEYNVDKLGQHYLYTNPDNIFLALKRKSDDKMTYLRRSELEYKLETRGGFSFALNVRNDIQEASRFIPFVDGHGETFTRFSETGVNLTLRFAPGEKFYESKKERIPINLDAPIFTLTHSYCPKGLFGNKYEINKTEIGIMKRFWLSAFGYADIIVRGGKIWSQVPFTHLMFPNANLSFTIQPESYALMNAMEFATDQYASWDLTYWANGAILNRIPYVKYLNLREVFSFKGMWGKLSDKNNPQYNKDLFQFPETALCMPMGKTPYMEVRVGLDNMFSILRVDYVWRLTYRNNPYINLGGVRIQLHFTF
;
A
#
# COMPACT_ATOMS: atom_id res chain seq x y z
N MET A 1 17.77 -19.15 -44.59
CA MET A 1 18.07 -17.90 -45.31
C MET A 1 16.78 -17.25 -45.68
N ALA A 2 16.31 -16.27 -44.89
CA ALA A 2 15.25 -15.37 -45.28
C ALA A 2 15.61 -14.02 -44.67
N LEU A 3 15.93 -13.08 -45.54
CA LEU A 3 16.35 -11.71 -45.28
C LEU A 3 15.19 -10.91 -44.67
N LEU A 4 15.35 -10.50 -43.44
CA LEU A 4 14.54 -9.47 -42.83
C LEU A 4 15.13 -8.09 -43.16
N SER A 5 14.55 -7.44 -44.15
CA SER A 5 14.82 -6.03 -44.47
C SER A 5 14.34 -5.13 -43.30
N PRO A 6 15.15 -4.18 -42.83
CA PRO A 6 14.70 -3.19 -41.87
C PRO A 6 13.85 -2.18 -42.61
N VAL A 7 12.55 -2.10 -42.21
CA VAL A 7 11.69 -0.99 -42.61
C VAL A 7 12.24 0.28 -41.94
N ILE A 8 12.84 1.15 -42.73
CA ILE A 8 13.20 2.52 -42.33
C ILE A 8 11.90 3.32 -42.34
N VAL A 9 11.26 3.47 -41.19
CA VAL A 9 10.21 4.47 -41.01
C VAL A 9 10.93 5.81 -40.82
N ALA A 10 10.91 6.63 -41.84
CA ALA A 10 11.32 8.02 -41.74
C ALA A 10 10.38 8.74 -40.76
N ALA A 11 10.93 9.18 -39.62
CA ALA A 11 10.18 10.07 -38.73
C ALA A 11 9.99 11.41 -39.47
N GLN A 12 8.76 11.70 -39.83
CA GLN A 12 8.36 12.97 -40.35
C GLN A 12 8.68 14.09 -39.35
N ARG A 13 9.30 15.15 -39.81
CA ARG A 13 9.60 16.37 -39.06
C ARG A 13 8.28 17.10 -38.79
N ASP A 14 7.63 16.85 -37.68
CA ASP A 14 6.54 17.65 -37.19
C ASP A 14 6.96 18.48 -35.98
N SER A 15 7.70 19.57 -36.27
CA SER A 15 7.96 20.64 -35.31
C SER A 15 6.70 21.48 -34.97
N VAL A 16 5.60 21.29 -35.69
CA VAL A 16 4.35 22.03 -35.53
C VAL A 16 3.32 21.31 -34.62
N GLY A 17 3.48 20.00 -34.42
CA GLY A 17 2.52 19.20 -33.62
C GLY A 17 2.66 19.34 -32.09
N LEU A 18 3.74 19.92 -31.61
CA LEU A 18 4.01 20.06 -30.16
C LEU A 18 3.24 21.22 -29.49
N ALA A 19 2.67 22.12 -30.27
CA ALA A 19 1.86 23.28 -29.78
C ALA A 19 0.34 23.02 -29.78
N LYS A 20 -0.13 21.98 -30.50
CA LYS A 20 -1.55 21.57 -30.52
C LYS A 20 -1.62 20.06 -30.44
N GLY A 21 -1.90 19.51 -29.25
CA GLY A 21 -2.21 18.11 -29.02
C GLY A 21 -1.12 17.15 -29.56
N VAL A 22 -0.11 16.83 -28.75
CA VAL A 22 0.95 15.89 -29.15
C VAL A 22 0.36 14.48 -29.18
N VAL A 23 0.17 13.92 -30.36
CA VAL A 23 -0.08 12.47 -30.49
C VAL A 23 1.23 11.77 -30.14
N LEU A 24 1.32 11.24 -28.91
CA LEU A 24 2.47 10.48 -28.41
C LEU A 24 2.39 9.03 -28.92
N ASN A 25 2.61 8.85 -30.21
CA ASN A 25 2.92 7.52 -30.75
C ASN A 25 4.38 7.22 -30.37
N GLU A 26 4.57 6.21 -29.55
CA GLU A 26 5.81 5.61 -29.08
C GLU A 26 7.05 6.53 -29.15
N ILE A 27 7.61 6.93 -28.00
CA ILE A 27 8.86 7.71 -27.96
C ILE A 27 10.01 6.77 -28.39
N THR A 28 10.30 6.74 -29.69
CA THR A 28 11.37 5.92 -30.24
C THR A 28 12.66 6.71 -30.17
N VAL A 29 13.55 6.32 -29.25
CA VAL A 29 14.95 6.80 -29.27
C VAL A 29 15.65 6.13 -30.43
N ARG A 30 16.05 6.88 -31.47
CA ARG A 30 16.75 6.33 -32.64
C ARG A 30 18.03 5.59 -32.20
N ARG A 31 18.12 4.33 -32.57
CA ARG A 31 19.34 3.52 -32.39
C ARG A 31 20.37 3.97 -33.43
N THR A 32 21.41 4.69 -33.01
CA THR A 32 22.57 4.90 -33.85
C THR A 32 23.29 3.58 -34.04
N LYS A 33 23.89 3.36 -35.21
CA LYS A 33 24.70 2.14 -35.52
C LYS A 33 25.93 1.99 -34.61
N GLU A 34 26.37 3.07 -33.96
CA GLU A 34 27.53 3.07 -33.07
C GLU A 34 27.17 2.60 -31.66
N LYS A 35 28.08 1.87 -31.03
CA LYS A 35 27.96 1.42 -29.66
C LYS A 35 27.97 2.63 -28.71
N TYR A 36 26.93 2.83 -27.92
CA TYR A 36 26.86 3.92 -26.96
C TYR A 36 28.06 3.96 -26.01
N SER A 37 28.74 5.10 -25.94
CA SER A 37 29.85 5.36 -25.01
C SER A 37 29.45 6.51 -24.05
N LYS A 38 29.86 6.40 -22.80
CA LYS A 38 29.73 7.49 -21.82
C LYS A 38 30.93 8.44 -21.86
N LYS A 39 32.09 7.95 -22.34
CA LYS A 39 33.30 8.76 -22.41
C LYS A 39 33.22 9.71 -23.61
N ASN A 40 33.58 10.95 -23.40
CA ASN A 40 33.56 12.02 -24.41
C ASN A 40 32.20 12.15 -25.11
N ASN A 41 31.10 11.98 -24.36
CA ASN A 41 29.76 12.09 -24.90
C ASN A 41 29.16 13.47 -24.54
N PRO A 42 28.93 14.35 -25.54
CA PRO A 42 28.42 15.69 -25.32
C PRO A 42 27.06 15.68 -24.60
N ALA A 43 26.21 14.67 -24.85
CA ALA A 43 24.91 14.55 -24.18
C ALA A 43 25.06 14.26 -22.67
N VAL A 44 26.07 13.45 -22.31
CA VAL A 44 26.37 13.16 -20.90
C VAL A 44 26.88 14.41 -20.19
N ASP A 45 27.75 15.19 -20.85
CA ASP A 45 28.28 16.42 -20.25
C ASP A 45 27.21 17.52 -20.18
N PHE A 46 26.30 17.56 -21.16
CA PHE A 46 25.16 18.46 -21.14
C PHE A 46 24.21 18.13 -19.98
N VAL A 47 23.77 16.87 -19.84
CA VAL A 47 22.85 16.48 -18.77
C VAL A 47 23.46 16.65 -17.39
N LYS A 48 24.78 16.47 -17.20
CA LYS A 48 25.44 16.78 -15.93
C LYS A 48 25.31 18.25 -15.52
N ARG A 49 25.40 19.19 -16.50
CA ARG A 49 25.14 20.61 -16.25
C ARG A 49 23.71 20.86 -15.80
N VAL A 50 22.73 20.22 -16.48
CA VAL A 50 21.32 20.29 -16.06
C VAL A 50 21.14 19.73 -14.65
N MET A 51 21.73 18.58 -14.33
CA MET A 51 21.67 17.97 -12.99
C MET A 51 22.30 18.86 -11.92
N ALA A 52 23.37 19.58 -12.22
CA ALA A 52 24.01 20.50 -11.27
C ALA A 52 23.09 21.66 -10.88
N GLN A 53 22.19 22.07 -11.76
CA GLN A 53 21.24 23.17 -11.54
C GLN A 53 19.83 22.71 -11.11
N LYS A 54 19.60 21.40 -10.98
CA LYS A 54 18.25 20.86 -10.78
C LYS A 54 17.52 21.35 -9.53
N TYR A 55 18.26 21.76 -8.49
CA TYR A 55 17.72 22.27 -7.25
C TYR A 55 17.77 23.81 -7.15
N ALA A 56 18.33 24.48 -8.14
CA ALA A 56 18.33 25.93 -8.18
C ALA A 56 16.97 26.49 -8.62
N HIS A 57 16.65 27.67 -8.16
CA HIS A 57 15.48 28.47 -8.59
C HIS A 57 14.13 27.78 -8.42
N ARG A 58 13.94 27.01 -7.34
CA ARG A 58 12.65 26.38 -7.05
C ARG A 58 11.69 27.37 -6.40
N ALA A 59 10.42 27.31 -6.79
CA ALA A 59 9.36 28.11 -6.17
C ALA A 59 9.26 27.91 -4.64
N THR A 60 9.55 26.70 -4.17
CA THR A 60 9.54 26.34 -2.74
C THR A 60 10.75 26.83 -1.94
N ASP A 61 11.74 27.46 -2.57
CA ASP A 61 12.90 28.04 -1.89
C ASP A 61 12.61 29.48 -1.43
N HIS A 62 11.49 30.08 -1.88
CA HIS A 62 11.00 31.35 -1.35
C HIS A 62 10.41 31.20 0.05
N PRO A 63 10.44 32.27 0.89
CA PRO A 63 9.83 32.25 2.23
C PRO A 63 8.37 31.80 2.21
N TYR A 64 7.62 32.26 1.22
CA TYR A 64 6.23 31.87 0.92
C TYR A 64 6.07 31.62 -0.57
N TYR A 65 5.19 30.71 -0.89
CA TYR A 65 4.77 30.44 -2.26
C TYR A 65 3.32 29.94 -2.26
N SER A 66 2.51 30.46 -3.16
CA SER A 66 1.14 30.00 -3.36
C SER A 66 0.79 29.91 -4.84
N ASN A 67 -0.18 29.05 -5.16
CA ASN A 67 -0.77 28.95 -6.48
C ASN A 67 -2.18 28.39 -6.42
N GLU A 68 -2.96 28.60 -7.46
CA GLU A 68 -4.20 27.88 -7.70
C GLU A 68 -3.93 26.63 -8.52
N LYS A 69 -4.61 25.54 -8.17
CA LYS A 69 -4.49 24.24 -8.84
C LYS A 69 -5.85 23.73 -9.28
N TYR A 70 -5.96 23.41 -10.56
CA TYR A 70 -7.06 22.65 -11.13
C TYR A 70 -6.58 21.23 -11.43
N GLN A 71 -7.34 20.25 -10.99
CA GLN A 71 -7.10 18.84 -11.28
C GLN A 71 -8.31 18.25 -11.98
N LYS A 72 -8.06 17.58 -13.12
CA LYS A 72 -9.05 16.73 -13.79
C LYS A 72 -8.49 15.32 -13.91
N VAL A 73 -9.26 14.32 -13.47
CA VAL A 73 -8.95 12.90 -13.62
C VAL A 73 -10.08 12.24 -14.38
N VAL A 74 -9.75 11.56 -15.47
CA VAL A 74 -10.69 10.79 -16.28
C VAL A 74 -10.22 9.36 -16.30
N GLY A 75 -11.10 8.44 -15.97
CA GLY A 75 -10.84 7.00 -16.03
C GLY A 75 -11.88 6.27 -16.87
N GLY A 76 -11.48 5.15 -17.45
CA GLY A 76 -12.39 4.39 -18.30
C GLY A 76 -11.71 3.25 -19.05
N LEU A 77 -12.28 2.90 -20.19
CA LEU A 77 -11.81 1.80 -21.02
C LEU A 77 -11.19 2.33 -22.31
N THR A 78 -10.14 1.67 -22.79
CA THR A 78 -9.43 2.03 -24.03
C THR A 78 -9.05 0.80 -24.84
N GLY A 79 -8.50 1.03 -26.05
CA GLY A 79 -8.10 -0.06 -26.93
C GLY A 79 -9.28 -0.68 -27.68
N PHE A 80 -10.32 0.11 -27.93
CA PHE A 80 -11.41 -0.33 -28.81
C PHE A 80 -10.93 -0.43 -30.25
N PRO A 81 -11.33 -1.48 -31.00
CA PRO A 81 -11.05 -1.60 -32.43
C PRO A 81 -11.73 -0.47 -33.21
N ALA A 82 -11.32 -0.27 -34.46
CA ALA A 82 -11.92 0.75 -35.32
C ALA A 82 -13.39 0.45 -35.58
N GLU A 83 -13.74 -0.83 -35.73
CA GLU A 83 -15.13 -1.30 -35.93
C GLU A 83 -15.71 -1.75 -34.59
N ASP A 84 -16.83 -1.17 -34.20
CA ASP A 84 -17.49 -1.42 -32.91
C ASP A 84 -17.94 -2.88 -32.75
N ASP A 85 -18.35 -3.53 -33.84
CA ASP A 85 -18.87 -4.90 -33.83
C ASP A 85 -17.77 -5.96 -33.53
N GLN A 86 -16.50 -5.59 -33.66
CA GLN A 86 -15.38 -6.47 -33.28
C GLN A 86 -15.19 -6.55 -31.75
N ASN A 87 -15.77 -5.61 -30.98
CA ASN A 87 -15.68 -5.59 -29.54
C ASN A 87 -16.95 -6.18 -28.91
N TRP A 88 -16.81 -7.23 -28.10
CA TRP A 88 -17.94 -7.91 -27.45
C TRP A 88 -18.75 -6.98 -26.54
N MET A 89 -18.11 -6.02 -25.87
CA MET A 89 -18.78 -5.09 -24.95
C MET A 89 -19.62 -4.08 -25.73
N LEU A 90 -19.07 -3.47 -26.79
CA LEU A 90 -19.80 -2.53 -27.65
C LEU A 90 -20.91 -3.23 -28.45
N ARG A 91 -20.77 -4.53 -28.72
CA ARG A 91 -21.80 -5.36 -29.30
C ARG A 91 -22.95 -5.65 -28.32
N THR A 92 -22.61 -5.94 -27.06
CA THR A 92 -23.58 -6.23 -26.00
C THR A 92 -24.29 -4.97 -25.50
N PHE A 93 -23.54 -3.90 -25.31
CA PHE A 93 -24.03 -2.62 -24.80
C PHE A 93 -23.95 -1.56 -25.92
N LYS A 94 -24.79 -1.68 -26.95
CA LYS A 94 -24.76 -0.83 -28.16
C LYS A 94 -24.78 0.68 -27.86
N PHE A 95 -25.45 1.09 -26.78
CA PHE A 95 -25.52 2.49 -26.36
C PHE A 95 -24.16 3.10 -25.98
N MET A 96 -23.17 2.28 -25.59
CA MET A 96 -21.83 2.75 -25.27
C MET A 96 -21.09 3.36 -26.48
N ARG A 97 -21.48 2.95 -27.71
CA ARG A 97 -20.88 3.46 -28.96
C ARG A 97 -21.00 4.96 -29.09
N GLU A 98 -22.10 5.55 -28.57
CA GLU A 98 -22.36 7.00 -28.59
C GLU A 98 -21.36 7.80 -27.72
N PHE A 99 -20.69 7.14 -26.79
CA PHE A 99 -19.80 7.76 -25.79
C PHE A 99 -18.32 7.44 -25.99
N VAL A 100 -17.99 6.63 -27.01
CA VAL A 100 -16.59 6.36 -27.37
C VAL A 100 -16.02 7.60 -28.04
N ASP A 101 -14.91 8.11 -27.49
CA ASP A 101 -14.19 9.30 -27.97
C ASP A 101 -12.74 8.94 -28.34
N THR A 102 -12.02 9.87 -28.93
CA THR A 102 -10.61 9.70 -29.26
C THR A 102 -9.74 10.55 -28.34
N ASN A 103 -8.79 9.94 -27.67
CA ASN A 103 -7.85 10.64 -26.82
C ASN A 103 -6.88 11.47 -27.66
N GLU A 104 -6.76 12.76 -27.39
CA GLU A 104 -5.90 13.68 -28.12
C GLU A 104 -4.41 13.37 -27.99
N MET A 105 -3.97 12.82 -26.83
CA MET A 105 -2.55 12.47 -26.60
C MET A 105 -2.12 11.22 -27.36
N THR A 106 -2.98 10.21 -27.44
CA THR A 106 -2.60 8.89 -27.97
C THR A 106 -3.27 8.53 -29.30
N GLY A 107 -4.28 9.27 -29.71
CA GLY A 107 -5.13 8.96 -30.87
C GLY A 107 -5.96 7.66 -30.69
N GLN A 108 -6.01 7.09 -29.48
CA GLN A 108 -6.75 5.86 -29.23
C GLN A 108 -8.20 6.12 -28.87
N ARG A 109 -9.07 5.20 -29.29
CA ARG A 109 -10.49 5.22 -28.92
C ARG A 109 -10.65 4.85 -27.45
N MET A 110 -11.39 5.66 -26.69
CA MET A 110 -11.64 5.50 -25.28
C MET A 110 -13.10 5.74 -24.91
N LEU A 111 -13.55 5.10 -23.82
CA LEU A 111 -14.86 5.29 -23.23
C LEU A 111 -14.66 5.80 -21.80
N PRO A 112 -14.96 7.08 -21.51
CA PRO A 112 -14.87 7.59 -20.14
C PRO A 112 -15.98 6.95 -19.29
N LEU A 113 -15.64 6.48 -18.10
CA LEU A 113 -16.56 5.89 -17.14
C LEU A 113 -16.55 6.61 -15.81
N PHE A 114 -15.58 7.50 -15.61
CA PHE A 114 -15.36 8.24 -14.38
C PHE A 114 -14.69 9.57 -14.69
N VAL A 115 -15.18 10.65 -14.07
CA VAL A 115 -14.58 11.99 -14.12
C VAL A 115 -14.55 12.58 -12.73
N LYS A 116 -13.38 13.04 -12.31
CA LYS A 116 -13.18 13.80 -11.08
C LYS A 116 -12.57 15.15 -11.42
N GLU A 117 -13.15 16.22 -10.91
CA GLU A 117 -12.60 17.58 -10.97
C GLU A 117 -12.35 18.07 -9.55
N GLN A 118 -11.28 18.84 -9.38
CA GLN A 118 -10.96 19.48 -8.11
C GLN A 118 -10.34 20.85 -8.38
N ILE A 119 -10.76 21.83 -7.58
CA ILE A 119 -10.16 23.16 -7.53
C ILE A 119 -9.62 23.36 -6.13
N SER A 120 -8.37 23.78 -6.05
CA SER A 120 -7.67 24.00 -4.78
C SER A 120 -6.66 25.13 -4.87
N ALA A 121 -6.27 25.66 -3.71
CA ALA A 121 -5.15 26.58 -3.56
C ALA A 121 -4.05 25.90 -2.73
N ASN A 122 -2.80 25.96 -3.20
CA ASN A 122 -1.63 25.49 -2.49
C ASN A 122 -0.92 26.64 -1.79
N TYR A 123 -0.48 26.41 -0.57
CA TYR A 123 0.30 27.33 0.23
C TYR A 123 1.55 26.63 0.77
N TYR A 124 2.70 27.23 0.55
CA TYR A 124 4.00 26.74 1.01
C TYR A 124 4.64 27.79 1.90
N SER A 125 5.25 27.36 2.99
CA SER A 125 6.11 28.15 3.85
C SER A 125 7.44 27.44 4.02
N LEU A 126 8.57 28.16 3.90
CA LEU A 126 9.90 27.60 4.06
C LEU A 126 10.27 27.44 5.55
N ASP A 127 9.91 28.40 6.38
CA ASP A 127 10.20 28.39 7.82
C ASP A 127 8.98 28.82 8.64
N PRO A 128 8.34 27.92 9.43
CA PRO A 128 8.57 26.48 9.42
C PRO A 128 8.11 25.85 8.11
N LYS A 129 8.81 24.81 7.66
CA LYS A 129 8.47 24.13 6.41
C LYS A 129 7.09 23.49 6.50
N LYS A 130 6.14 24.08 5.79
CA LYS A 130 4.74 23.63 5.72
C LYS A 130 4.25 23.65 4.29
N HIS A 131 3.38 22.70 3.97
CA HIS A 131 2.59 22.69 2.75
C HIS A 131 1.13 22.47 3.12
N LYS A 132 0.24 23.28 2.53
CA LYS A 132 -1.21 23.19 2.71
C LYS A 132 -1.91 23.27 1.36
N GLU A 133 -2.85 22.36 1.15
CA GLU A 133 -3.77 22.38 0.03
C GLU A 133 -5.19 22.61 0.55
N LEU A 134 -5.77 23.75 0.21
CA LEU A 134 -7.15 24.09 0.53
C LEU A 134 -8.03 23.78 -0.69
N VAL A 135 -8.90 22.78 -0.54
CA VAL A 135 -9.81 22.34 -1.61
C VAL A 135 -11.12 23.09 -1.49
N SER A 136 -11.44 23.91 -2.50
CA SER A 136 -12.64 24.71 -2.57
C SER A 136 -13.78 23.99 -3.31
N GLY A 137 -13.48 23.11 -4.27
CA GLY A 137 -14.50 22.38 -5.03
C GLY A 137 -14.05 20.99 -5.41
N VAL A 138 -14.95 19.99 -5.29
CA VAL A 138 -14.77 18.61 -5.74
C VAL A 138 -16.04 18.16 -6.46
N ARG A 139 -15.89 17.68 -7.70
CA ARG A 139 -16.97 17.04 -8.47
C ARG A 139 -16.52 15.66 -8.87
N ASN A 140 -17.35 14.67 -8.58
CA ASN A 140 -17.13 13.28 -8.98
C ASN A 140 -18.35 12.79 -9.74
N GLU A 141 -18.17 12.22 -10.91
CA GLU A 141 -19.23 11.61 -11.69
C GLU A 141 -18.76 10.27 -12.27
N GLY A 142 -19.62 9.27 -12.25
CA GLY A 142 -19.40 8.01 -12.94
C GLY A 142 -19.40 6.78 -12.06
N ILE A 143 -18.65 5.77 -12.52
CA ILE A 143 -18.64 4.40 -12.00
C ILE A 143 -18.05 4.30 -10.59
N ASP A 144 -17.40 5.37 -10.12
CA ASP A 144 -16.94 5.52 -8.75
C ASP A 144 -18.08 5.44 -7.72
N GLN A 145 -19.31 5.76 -8.14
CA GLN A 145 -20.51 5.58 -7.32
C GLN A 145 -21.00 4.12 -7.31
N ALA A 146 -20.51 3.27 -8.21
CA ALA A 146 -20.95 1.90 -8.41
C ALA A 146 -20.00 0.86 -7.83
N PHE A 147 -18.72 1.03 -8.04
CA PHE A 147 -17.68 0.22 -7.40
C PHE A 147 -17.27 0.93 -6.11
N ASP A 148 -16.69 0.15 -5.18
CA ASP A 148 -16.13 0.74 -3.97
C ASP A 148 -15.27 1.96 -4.35
N GLN A 149 -15.91 3.13 -4.22
CA GLN A 149 -15.36 4.45 -4.55
C GLN A 149 -13.94 4.63 -4.03
N GLU A 150 -13.63 3.93 -2.94
CA GLU A 150 -12.38 4.02 -2.23
C GLU A 150 -11.26 3.21 -2.83
N SER A 151 -11.52 1.99 -3.29
CA SER A 151 -10.51 1.17 -3.97
C SER A 151 -10.09 1.81 -5.28
N MET A 152 -11.03 2.42 -6.02
CA MET A 152 -10.72 3.17 -7.23
C MET A 152 -10.00 4.50 -6.94
N LEU A 153 -10.46 5.28 -5.97
CA LEU A 153 -9.79 6.53 -5.58
C LEU A 153 -8.38 6.26 -5.07
N ARG A 154 -8.19 5.21 -4.27
CA ARG A 154 -6.87 4.76 -3.82
C ARG A 154 -5.98 4.36 -4.99
N PHE A 155 -6.49 3.59 -5.93
CA PHE A 155 -5.76 3.22 -7.13
C PHE A 155 -5.32 4.47 -7.90
N PHE A 156 -6.21 5.45 -8.11
CA PHE A 156 -5.85 6.69 -8.77
C PHE A 156 -4.89 7.56 -7.95
N ASP A 157 -5.03 7.63 -6.64
CA ASP A 157 -4.09 8.35 -5.77
C ASP A 157 -2.70 7.68 -5.76
N ASP A 158 -2.62 6.35 -5.84
CA ASP A 158 -1.36 5.61 -5.97
C ASP A 158 -0.74 5.76 -7.36
N VAL A 159 -1.55 5.75 -8.43
CA VAL A 159 -1.10 5.98 -9.81
C VAL A 159 -0.66 7.43 -10.00
N PHE A 160 -1.42 8.38 -9.47
CA PHE A 160 -1.24 9.81 -9.72
C PHE A 160 -0.55 10.54 -8.57
N ARG A 161 0.50 9.96 -7.99
CA ARG A 161 1.35 10.68 -7.05
C ARG A 161 2.02 11.89 -7.73
N ASP A 162 2.36 12.89 -6.94
CA ASP A 162 3.11 14.03 -7.46
C ASP A 162 4.46 13.58 -8.01
N ILE A 163 4.73 14.01 -9.25
CA ILE A 163 5.93 13.67 -9.99
C ILE A 163 6.83 14.90 -10.01
N ASP A 164 8.00 14.76 -9.38
CA ASP A 164 9.09 15.72 -9.45
C ASP A 164 10.27 15.09 -10.17
N ILE A 165 10.51 15.50 -11.42
CA ILE A 165 11.62 14.99 -12.22
C ILE A 165 12.99 15.42 -11.70
N PHE A 166 13.05 16.46 -10.87
CA PHE A 166 14.30 16.96 -10.27
C PHE A 166 14.69 16.17 -9.03
N SER A 167 13.79 15.35 -8.48
CA SER A 167 14.11 14.38 -7.45
C SER A 167 14.94 13.22 -8.02
N ASN A 168 15.65 12.48 -7.15
CA ASN A 168 16.41 11.32 -7.61
C ASN A 168 15.52 10.15 -8.01
N ASP A 169 14.43 9.95 -7.28
CA ASP A 169 13.45 8.89 -7.51
C ASP A 169 12.05 9.49 -7.64
N ILE A 170 11.31 9.00 -8.60
CA ILE A 170 9.92 9.36 -8.88
C ILE A 170 9.01 8.27 -8.30
N PRO A 171 8.16 8.55 -7.31
CA PRO A 171 7.21 7.59 -6.79
C PRO A 171 6.12 7.33 -7.84
N PHE A 172 5.90 6.07 -8.15
CA PHE A 172 4.80 5.63 -9.01
C PHE A 172 4.21 4.35 -8.42
N MET A 173 2.93 4.36 -8.10
CA MET A 173 2.28 3.30 -7.35
C MET A 173 3.04 2.97 -6.05
N GLN A 174 3.30 1.71 -5.75
CA GLN A 174 4.08 1.28 -4.58
C GLN A 174 5.59 1.21 -4.85
N SER A 175 6.05 1.75 -5.99
CA SER A 175 7.39 1.62 -6.50
C SER A 175 8.07 2.98 -6.68
N ARG A 176 9.39 2.98 -6.88
CA ARG A 176 10.17 4.17 -7.20
C ARG A 176 10.91 3.97 -8.51
N PHE A 177 10.68 4.89 -9.43
CA PHE A 177 11.36 4.96 -10.71
C PHE A 177 12.55 5.89 -10.60
N VAL A 178 13.67 5.53 -11.21
CA VAL A 178 14.83 6.41 -11.26
C VAL A 178 14.51 7.59 -12.18
N SER A 179 14.70 8.82 -11.68
CA SER A 179 14.53 10.02 -12.51
C SER A 179 15.64 10.13 -13.58
N PRO A 180 15.33 10.64 -14.77
CA PRO A 180 16.37 10.96 -15.74
C PRO A 180 17.35 12.05 -15.28
N LEU A 181 16.98 12.86 -14.28
CA LEU A 181 17.85 13.84 -13.65
C LEU A 181 18.38 13.38 -12.28
N SER A 182 18.28 12.08 -11.97
CA SER A 182 18.86 11.48 -10.77
C SER A 182 20.38 11.62 -10.71
N ASN A 183 20.95 11.72 -9.51
CA ASN A 183 22.41 11.70 -9.32
C ASN A 183 23.08 10.45 -9.91
N ILE A 184 22.35 9.31 -10.00
CA ILE A 184 22.80 8.10 -10.65
C ILE A 184 22.39 8.03 -12.14
N GLY A 185 21.73 9.07 -12.65
CA GLY A 185 21.13 9.10 -13.98
C GLY A 185 22.09 8.70 -15.09
N THR A 186 23.32 9.23 -15.12
CA THR A 186 24.32 8.87 -16.13
C THR A 186 24.82 7.43 -16.05
N SER A 187 24.55 6.72 -14.95
CA SER A 187 24.82 5.29 -14.80
C SER A 187 23.62 4.41 -15.15
N TYR A 188 22.44 5.02 -15.16
CA TYR A 188 21.17 4.33 -15.36
C TYR A 188 20.61 4.53 -16.78
N TYR A 189 20.85 5.72 -17.39
CA TYR A 189 20.32 6.12 -18.67
C TYR A 189 21.43 6.36 -19.71
N LYS A 190 21.07 6.15 -20.99
CA LYS A 190 21.76 6.64 -22.18
C LYS A 190 21.13 7.98 -22.54
N TYR A 191 21.97 8.97 -22.87
CA TYR A 191 21.51 10.30 -23.29
C TYR A 191 21.98 10.59 -24.69
N TYR A 192 21.16 11.29 -25.45
CA TYR A 192 21.42 11.69 -26.84
C TYR A 192 20.99 13.13 -27.02
N LEU A 193 21.86 13.95 -27.59
CA LEU A 193 21.52 15.28 -28.05
C LEU A 193 20.92 15.17 -29.45
N ASN A 194 19.71 15.70 -29.60
CA ASN A 194 19.05 15.88 -30.88
C ASN A 194 19.23 17.32 -31.36
N ASP A 195 18.51 17.68 -32.44
CA ASP A 195 18.51 19.04 -32.97
C ASP A 195 17.87 20.03 -31.99
N THR A 196 18.26 21.32 -32.09
CA THR A 196 17.57 22.41 -31.40
C THR A 196 16.21 22.63 -32.04
N ILE A 197 15.17 22.78 -31.23
CA ILE A 197 13.82 23.07 -31.68
C ILE A 197 13.30 24.35 -31.05
N MET A 198 12.35 25.00 -31.72
CA MET A 198 11.61 26.12 -31.15
C MET A 198 10.42 25.58 -30.36
N LEU A 199 10.32 25.90 -29.07
CA LEU A 199 9.23 25.52 -28.18
C LEU A 199 8.61 26.78 -27.56
N ASP A 200 7.35 27.08 -27.93
CA ASP A 200 6.65 28.28 -27.49
C ASP A 200 7.48 29.55 -27.68
N GLY A 201 8.10 29.70 -28.88
CA GLY A 201 8.91 30.85 -29.23
C GLY A 201 10.33 30.89 -28.63
N GLU A 202 10.75 29.88 -27.92
CA GLU A 202 12.07 29.78 -27.28
C GLU A 202 12.91 28.62 -27.87
N PRO A 203 14.18 28.86 -28.26
CA PRO A 203 15.06 27.78 -28.75
C PRO A 203 15.46 26.86 -27.61
N CYS A 204 15.20 25.56 -27.77
CA CYS A 204 15.48 24.55 -26.77
C CYS A 204 16.32 23.41 -27.35
N VAL A 205 17.28 22.93 -26.57
CA VAL A 205 17.99 21.69 -26.84
C VAL A 205 17.08 20.52 -26.53
N ASP A 206 16.91 19.62 -27.49
CA ASP A 206 16.20 18.36 -27.32
C ASP A 206 17.14 17.27 -26.84
N LEU A 207 17.05 16.89 -25.59
CA LEU A 207 17.81 15.83 -24.94
C LEU A 207 16.97 14.57 -24.79
N SER A 208 17.20 13.54 -25.60
CA SER A 208 16.56 12.24 -25.47
C SER A 208 17.28 11.34 -24.49
N PHE A 209 16.54 10.46 -23.82
CA PHE A 209 17.12 9.47 -22.92
C PHE A 209 16.34 8.14 -22.93
N ALA A 210 17.05 7.05 -22.61
CA ALA A 210 16.48 5.72 -22.42
C ALA A 210 17.31 4.94 -21.38
N PRO A 211 16.70 4.07 -20.56
CA PRO A 211 17.46 3.26 -19.61
C PRO A 211 18.41 2.28 -20.34
N PHE A 212 19.52 1.91 -19.69
CA PHE A 212 20.42 0.86 -20.21
C PHE A 212 19.71 -0.49 -20.32
N ASN A 213 18.82 -0.76 -19.38
CA ASN A 213 17.98 -1.96 -19.35
C ASN A 213 16.51 -1.53 -19.39
N SER A 214 15.80 -1.88 -20.45
CA SER A 214 14.41 -1.50 -20.70
C SER A 214 13.39 -2.15 -19.76
N GLU A 215 13.74 -3.24 -19.10
CA GLU A 215 12.91 -3.91 -18.12
C GLU A 215 13.02 -3.28 -16.71
N SER A 216 14.02 -2.41 -16.50
CA SER A 216 14.20 -1.70 -15.22
C SER A 216 13.21 -0.57 -15.04
N TRP A 217 12.92 -0.20 -13.79
CA TRP A 217 11.98 0.85 -13.44
C TRP A 217 12.56 2.24 -13.71
N GLY A 218 12.38 2.66 -14.93
CA GLY A 218 12.83 3.93 -15.47
C GLY A 218 11.98 4.36 -16.65
N PHE A 219 12.29 5.53 -17.17
CA PHE A 219 11.54 6.15 -18.26
C PHE A 219 12.37 6.19 -19.55
N THR A 220 11.71 6.24 -20.67
CA THR A 220 12.24 6.79 -21.92
C THR A 220 11.65 8.17 -22.13
N GLY A 221 12.36 9.07 -22.81
CA GLY A 221 11.73 10.39 -23.03
C GLY A 221 12.67 11.43 -23.58
N ARG A 222 12.18 12.68 -23.45
CA ARG A 222 12.84 13.87 -23.94
C ARG A 222 12.75 14.99 -22.91
N ILE A 223 13.84 15.72 -22.76
CA ILE A 223 13.94 16.91 -21.90
C ILE A 223 14.30 18.08 -22.80
N PHE A 224 13.51 19.14 -22.76
CA PHE A 224 13.72 20.34 -23.54
C PHE A 224 14.33 21.40 -22.63
N VAL A 225 15.56 21.78 -22.91
CA VAL A 225 16.34 22.73 -22.12
C VAL A 225 16.54 24.01 -22.89
N SER A 226 16.15 25.15 -22.34
CA SER A 226 16.29 26.46 -22.96
C SER A 226 17.75 26.81 -23.26
N LEU A 227 17.98 27.42 -24.40
CA LEU A 227 19.28 27.99 -24.79
C LEU A 227 19.41 29.48 -24.41
N ASN A 228 18.33 30.12 -23.97
CA ASN A 228 18.32 31.56 -23.73
C ASN A 228 19.06 31.98 -22.46
N ASP A 229 19.46 31.02 -21.62
CA ASP A 229 20.22 31.33 -20.42
C ASP A 229 21.22 30.23 -20.00
N SER A 230 22.11 30.60 -19.09
CA SER A 230 23.14 29.72 -18.54
C SER A 230 22.63 28.83 -17.40
N THR A 231 21.36 28.96 -16.96
CA THR A 231 20.79 28.25 -15.81
C THR A 231 20.33 26.84 -16.16
N MET A 232 20.48 26.40 -17.42
CA MET A 232 20.03 25.07 -17.87
C MET A 232 18.54 24.86 -17.57
N PHE A 233 17.70 25.88 -17.86
CA PHE A 233 16.29 25.85 -17.56
C PHE A 233 15.55 24.78 -18.38
N VAL A 234 14.90 23.84 -17.66
CA VAL A 234 14.08 22.79 -18.25
C VAL A 234 12.69 23.37 -18.51
N LYS A 235 12.33 23.54 -19.79
CA LYS A 235 11.03 24.12 -20.20
C LYS A 235 9.93 23.08 -20.31
N ARG A 236 10.25 21.89 -20.86
CA ARG A 236 9.30 20.79 -20.99
C ARG A 236 9.98 19.45 -20.80
N VAL A 237 9.24 18.50 -20.22
CA VAL A 237 9.65 17.12 -20.09
C VAL A 237 8.57 16.20 -20.61
N VAL A 238 8.96 15.22 -21.41
CA VAL A 238 8.06 14.17 -21.91
C VAL A 238 8.67 12.83 -21.50
N LEU A 239 7.96 12.08 -20.65
CA LEU A 239 8.37 10.77 -20.16
C LEU A 239 7.40 9.72 -20.69
N GLY A 240 7.92 8.56 -21.04
CA GLY A 240 7.13 7.36 -21.34
C GLY A 240 7.77 6.14 -20.70
N THR A 241 7.01 5.09 -20.48
CA THR A 241 7.57 3.81 -20.03
C THR A 241 8.03 2.98 -21.23
N PRO A 242 9.17 2.27 -21.13
CA PRO A 242 9.51 1.25 -22.11
C PRO A 242 8.43 0.18 -22.23
N SER A 243 8.16 -0.32 -23.41
CA SER A 243 7.14 -1.37 -23.65
C SER A 243 7.44 -2.69 -22.94
N THR A 244 8.67 -2.93 -22.56
CA THR A 244 9.16 -4.15 -21.87
C THR A 244 9.35 -3.96 -20.37
N ILE A 245 8.89 -2.84 -19.80
CA ILE A 245 9.08 -2.54 -18.38
C ILE A 245 8.47 -3.63 -17.50
N ASN A 246 9.20 -4.06 -16.47
CA ASN A 246 8.70 -5.04 -15.50
C ASN A 246 7.82 -4.39 -14.42
N VAL A 247 6.67 -3.85 -14.86
CA VAL A 247 5.59 -3.34 -13.98
C VAL A 247 4.30 -4.03 -14.38
N ASN A 248 3.65 -4.67 -13.42
CA ASN A 248 2.44 -5.45 -13.68
C ASN A 248 1.31 -4.57 -14.16
N PHE A 249 0.51 -5.13 -15.05
CA PHE A 249 -0.70 -4.52 -15.57
C PHE A 249 -0.50 -3.22 -16.35
N LEU A 250 0.61 -2.51 -16.17
CA LEU A 250 0.92 -1.28 -16.89
C LEU A 250 1.35 -1.61 -18.34
N LYS A 251 0.60 -1.12 -19.31
CA LYS A 251 0.92 -1.26 -20.75
C LYS A 251 1.69 -0.07 -21.29
N LYS A 252 1.22 1.13 -20.94
CA LYS A 252 1.82 2.39 -21.35
C LYS A 252 1.62 3.44 -20.27
N MET A 253 2.57 4.32 -20.14
CA MET A 253 2.44 5.53 -19.36
C MET A 253 3.15 6.68 -20.07
N PHE A 254 2.50 7.82 -20.07
CA PHE A 254 3.06 9.07 -20.59
C PHE A 254 2.88 10.17 -19.55
N ILE A 255 3.89 11.01 -19.42
CA ILE A 255 3.88 12.17 -18.54
C ILE A 255 4.43 13.35 -19.33
N VAL A 256 3.70 14.47 -19.30
CA VAL A 256 4.15 15.74 -19.88
C VAL A 256 4.12 16.79 -18.80
N GLN A 257 5.24 17.47 -18.58
CA GLN A 257 5.34 18.57 -17.61
C GLN A 257 5.88 19.80 -18.30
N ASP A 258 5.19 20.94 -18.12
CA ASP A 258 5.59 22.23 -18.62
C ASP A 258 5.99 23.14 -17.45
N TYR A 259 7.06 23.88 -17.68
CA TYR A 259 7.60 24.84 -16.73
C TYR A 259 7.76 26.20 -17.38
N GLU A 260 7.50 27.23 -16.60
CA GLU A 260 7.74 28.62 -16.97
C GLU A 260 8.73 29.26 -16.00
N ARG A 261 9.40 30.31 -16.49
CA ARG A 261 10.34 31.09 -15.72
C ARG A 261 9.69 32.40 -15.34
N MET A 262 9.70 32.71 -14.05
CA MET A 262 9.30 34.00 -13.56
C MET A 262 10.38 35.07 -13.82
N PRO A 263 10.07 36.38 -13.76
CA PRO A 263 11.03 37.45 -14.02
C PRO A 263 12.28 37.41 -13.10
N ASP A 264 12.15 36.86 -11.90
CA ASP A 264 13.25 36.67 -10.93
C ASP A 264 14.09 35.43 -11.20
N GLY A 265 13.78 34.66 -12.25
CA GLY A 265 14.42 33.41 -12.62
C GLY A 265 13.83 32.17 -11.96
N THR A 266 12.83 32.31 -11.08
CA THR A 266 12.17 31.17 -10.41
C THR A 266 11.45 30.28 -11.40
N ARG A 267 11.65 28.96 -11.23
CA ARG A 267 10.96 27.92 -12.02
C ARG A 267 9.63 27.55 -11.39
N ILE A 268 8.56 27.72 -12.14
CA ILE A 268 7.22 27.30 -11.75
C ILE A 268 6.73 26.19 -12.70
N LYS A 269 5.94 25.24 -12.17
CA LYS A 269 5.25 24.23 -12.96
C LYS A 269 3.89 24.80 -13.35
N THR A 270 3.55 24.80 -14.64
CA THR A 270 2.26 25.29 -15.14
C THR A 270 1.34 24.17 -15.55
N ARG A 271 1.90 23.01 -16.00
CA ARG A 271 1.14 21.83 -16.41
C ARG A 271 1.82 20.56 -15.96
N ASP A 272 1.01 19.57 -15.56
CA ASP A 272 1.43 18.20 -15.30
C ASP A 272 0.33 17.27 -15.79
N GLU A 273 0.59 16.55 -16.87
CA GLU A 273 -0.39 15.68 -17.50
C GLU A 273 0.15 14.26 -17.54
N MET A 274 -0.65 13.29 -17.12
CA MET A 274 -0.27 11.89 -17.05
C MET A 274 -1.39 11.01 -17.58
N LEU A 275 -1.04 10.14 -18.50
CA LEU A 275 -1.90 9.07 -19.01
C LEU A 275 -1.24 7.71 -18.70
N ALA A 276 -2.00 6.80 -18.11
CA ALA A 276 -1.58 5.43 -17.87
C ALA A 276 -2.63 4.45 -18.42
N GLU A 277 -2.18 3.43 -19.14
CA GLU A 277 -3.01 2.34 -19.68
C GLU A 277 -2.69 1.03 -18.96
N PHE A 278 -3.73 0.32 -18.54
CA PHE A 278 -3.63 -0.94 -17.78
C PHE A 278 -4.37 -2.09 -18.47
N GLU A 279 -3.79 -3.26 -18.40
CA GLU A 279 -4.42 -4.53 -18.79
C GLU A 279 -4.26 -5.52 -17.65
N ILE A 280 -5.35 -5.76 -16.90
CA ILE A 280 -5.30 -6.60 -15.69
C ILE A 280 -5.23 -8.08 -16.06
N ILE A 281 -5.97 -8.50 -17.08
CA ILE A 281 -5.94 -9.85 -17.62
C ILE A 281 -5.59 -9.76 -19.10
N ALA A 282 -4.56 -10.48 -19.52
CA ALA A 282 -4.08 -10.46 -20.90
C ALA A 282 -5.22 -10.78 -21.91
N GLY A 283 -5.35 -9.93 -22.93
CA GLY A 283 -6.38 -10.05 -23.95
C GLY A 283 -7.76 -9.51 -23.55
N THR A 284 -7.90 -8.95 -22.33
CA THR A 284 -9.14 -8.27 -21.94
C THR A 284 -9.15 -6.80 -22.34
N GLN A 285 -10.30 -6.14 -22.14
CA GLN A 285 -10.44 -4.71 -22.40
C GLN A 285 -9.47 -3.91 -21.49
N ARG A 286 -8.66 -3.04 -22.09
CA ARG A 286 -7.72 -2.20 -21.36
C ARG A 286 -8.45 -1.08 -20.63
N MET A 287 -7.92 -0.68 -19.49
CA MET A 287 -8.34 0.48 -18.73
C MET A 287 -7.36 1.62 -18.94
N PHE A 288 -7.82 2.85 -18.81
CA PHE A 288 -6.97 4.02 -18.78
C PHE A 288 -7.29 4.91 -17.58
N ALA A 289 -6.27 5.65 -17.15
CA ALA A 289 -6.40 6.73 -16.19
C ALA A 289 -5.61 7.92 -16.72
N HIS A 290 -6.27 9.08 -16.86
CA HIS A 290 -5.72 10.31 -17.38
C HIS A 290 -5.89 11.41 -16.34
N ARG A 291 -4.80 12.03 -15.89
CA ARG A 291 -4.78 13.17 -14.99
C ARG A 291 -4.20 14.38 -15.69
N LEU A 292 -4.89 15.50 -15.56
CA LEU A 292 -4.41 16.82 -15.95
C LEU A 292 -4.38 17.72 -14.72
N LEU A 293 -3.20 18.25 -14.39
CA LEU A 293 -3.01 19.32 -13.40
C LEU A 293 -2.60 20.59 -14.13
N LEU A 294 -3.26 21.68 -13.82
CA LEU A 294 -2.92 23.02 -14.29
C LEU A 294 -2.73 23.93 -13.07
N PHE A 295 -1.72 24.78 -13.14
CA PHE A 295 -1.38 25.72 -12.08
C PHE A 295 -1.37 27.13 -12.64
N ARG A 296 -1.94 28.08 -11.90
CA ARG A 296 -1.97 29.52 -12.25
C ARG A 296 -1.89 30.39 -10.99
N ASN A 297 -1.83 31.68 -11.18
CA ASN A 297 -1.84 32.68 -10.10
C ASN A 297 -0.73 32.41 -9.08
N HIS A 298 0.50 32.19 -9.60
CA HIS A 298 1.69 31.98 -8.76
C HIS A 298 2.06 33.27 -8.02
N ASN A 299 2.16 33.19 -6.69
CA ASN A 299 2.49 34.33 -5.83
C ASN A 299 3.55 33.92 -4.80
N PHE A 300 4.54 34.79 -4.58
CA PHE A 300 5.65 34.63 -3.65
C PHE A 300 5.56 35.55 -2.44
N GLU A 301 4.52 36.34 -2.35
CA GLU A 301 4.27 37.20 -1.21
C GLU A 301 3.70 36.41 -0.03
N LYS A 302 3.88 36.96 1.16
CA LYS A 302 3.28 36.41 2.38
C LYS A 302 1.75 36.50 2.24
N PRO A 303 1.00 35.38 2.40
CA PRO A 303 -0.45 35.40 2.39
C PRO A 303 -1.00 36.37 3.46
N GLU A 304 -1.99 37.17 3.09
CA GLU A 304 -2.69 38.05 4.04
C GLU A 304 -3.38 37.23 5.13
N ASP A 305 -4.01 36.10 4.72
CA ASP A 305 -4.62 35.13 5.63
C ASP A 305 -3.69 33.95 5.88
N MET A 306 -3.13 33.89 7.08
CA MET A 306 -2.28 32.80 7.55
C MET A 306 -3.06 31.60 8.10
N SER A 307 -4.40 31.67 8.19
CA SER A 307 -5.26 30.60 8.74
C SER A 307 -5.10 29.29 7.99
N ALA A 308 -4.75 29.36 6.70
CA ALA A 308 -4.43 28.18 5.90
C ALA A 308 -3.39 27.27 6.56
N PHE A 309 -2.36 27.84 7.23
CA PHE A 309 -1.29 27.10 7.90
C PHE A 309 -1.66 26.58 9.29
N GLU A 310 -2.79 27.01 9.84
CA GLU A 310 -3.30 26.57 11.16
C GLU A 310 -4.15 25.30 11.07
N HIS A 311 -4.69 24.98 9.89
CA HIS A 311 -5.50 23.80 9.69
C HIS A 311 -4.74 22.50 9.95
N VAL A 312 -5.47 21.49 10.41
CA VAL A 312 -4.96 20.12 10.62
C VAL A 312 -4.81 19.39 9.29
N GLY A 313 -3.65 18.76 9.08
CA GLY A 313 -3.37 18.00 7.86
C GLY A 313 -2.77 18.86 6.74
N GLU A 314 -2.21 18.20 5.73
CA GLU A 314 -1.66 18.86 4.54
C GLU A 314 -2.78 19.30 3.59
N ARG A 315 -3.87 18.52 3.52
CA ARG A 315 -5.03 18.77 2.67
C ARG A 315 -6.28 19.03 3.53
N VAL A 316 -6.97 20.12 3.24
CA VAL A 316 -8.18 20.54 3.93
C VAL A 316 -9.26 20.79 2.89
N GLU A 317 -10.42 20.18 3.06
CA GLU A 317 -11.59 20.40 2.19
C GLU A 317 -12.57 21.34 2.87
N SER A 318 -13.10 22.32 2.15
CA SER A 318 -14.19 23.16 2.65
C SER A 318 -15.44 22.31 2.90
N GLU A 319 -16.29 22.73 3.81
CA GLU A 319 -17.51 21.96 4.14
C GLU A 319 -18.45 21.76 2.96
N ASP A 320 -18.45 22.73 2.03
CA ASP A 320 -19.30 22.73 0.85
C ASP A 320 -18.56 22.25 -0.43
N ALA A 321 -17.30 21.81 -0.35
CA ALA A 321 -16.50 21.44 -1.51
C ALA A 321 -17.20 20.46 -2.48
N HIS A 322 -17.99 19.52 -1.93
CA HIS A 322 -18.72 18.51 -2.71
C HIS A 322 -20.12 18.96 -3.18
N ARG A 323 -20.53 20.19 -2.86
CA ARG A 323 -21.86 20.73 -3.15
C ARG A 323 -21.84 22.00 -4.00
N MET A 324 -20.70 22.29 -4.60
CA MET A 324 -20.51 23.49 -5.41
C MET A 324 -21.51 23.52 -6.58
N PRO A 325 -22.22 24.66 -6.80
CA PRO A 325 -23.18 24.81 -7.87
C PRO A 325 -22.47 24.83 -9.24
N ARG A 326 -23.26 24.73 -10.32
CA ARG A 326 -22.74 24.69 -11.69
C ARG A 326 -21.99 25.98 -12.07
N GLU A 327 -22.50 27.12 -11.63
CA GLU A 327 -21.91 28.45 -11.87
C GLU A 327 -20.46 28.51 -11.32
N PHE A 328 -20.22 27.96 -10.13
CA PHE A 328 -18.85 27.86 -9.58
C PHE A 328 -17.89 27.14 -10.54
N TRP A 329 -18.35 26.03 -11.13
CA TRP A 329 -17.53 25.25 -12.06
C TRP A 329 -17.31 25.99 -13.38
N ASP A 330 -18.33 26.68 -13.91
CA ASP A 330 -18.24 27.42 -15.15
C ASP A 330 -17.27 28.61 -15.03
N GLU A 331 -17.18 29.24 -13.86
CA GLU A 331 -16.25 30.35 -13.57
C GLU A 331 -14.80 29.89 -13.23
N ASN A 332 -14.65 28.76 -12.54
CA ASN A 332 -13.36 28.37 -11.95
C ASN A 332 -12.64 27.24 -12.69
N ARG A 333 -13.23 26.63 -13.73
CA ARG A 333 -12.54 25.66 -14.57
C ARG A 333 -11.43 26.31 -15.39
N PHE A 334 -10.30 25.58 -15.49
CA PHE A 334 -9.19 26.01 -16.34
C PHE A 334 -9.32 25.46 -17.77
N VAL A 335 -10.06 24.34 -17.95
CA VAL A 335 -10.34 23.72 -19.25
C VAL A 335 -11.79 23.23 -19.31
N ALA A 336 -12.37 23.27 -20.51
CA ALA A 336 -13.71 22.76 -20.75
C ALA A 336 -13.75 21.22 -20.56
N ILE A 337 -14.91 20.72 -20.16
CA ILE A 337 -15.21 19.28 -20.14
C ILE A 337 -15.80 18.90 -21.49
N SER A 338 -15.40 17.73 -22.02
CA SER A 338 -16.00 17.19 -23.24
C SER A 338 -17.46 16.75 -23.01
N ASN A 339 -18.24 16.68 -24.09
CA ASN A 339 -19.62 16.20 -24.00
C ASN A 339 -19.71 14.78 -23.46
N ASN A 340 -18.74 13.92 -23.79
CA ASN A 340 -18.69 12.54 -23.34
C ASN A 340 -18.29 12.41 -21.86
N GLU A 341 -17.38 13.27 -21.37
CA GLU A 341 -17.06 13.38 -19.95
C GLU A 341 -18.29 13.83 -19.13
N ASN A 342 -19.08 14.78 -19.65
CA ASN A 342 -20.33 15.21 -19.02
C ASN A 342 -21.44 14.12 -19.02
N ALA A 343 -21.37 13.17 -19.92
CA ALA A 343 -22.37 12.12 -20.07
C ALA A 343 -22.10 10.88 -19.23
N VAL A 344 -20.99 10.82 -18.50
CA VAL A 344 -20.54 9.64 -17.71
C VAL A 344 -21.61 9.15 -16.75
N GLY A 345 -22.32 10.06 -16.06
CA GLY A 345 -23.42 9.68 -15.17
C GLY A 345 -24.57 8.95 -15.89
N LYS A 346 -24.87 9.34 -17.12
CA LYS A 346 -25.91 8.68 -17.95
C LYS A 346 -25.49 7.29 -18.40
N ILE A 347 -24.21 7.07 -18.66
CA ILE A 347 -23.66 5.74 -19.01
C ILE A 347 -23.88 4.77 -17.85
N LEU A 348 -23.54 5.18 -16.65
CA LEU A 348 -23.68 4.35 -15.45
C LEU A 348 -25.15 4.03 -15.16
N GLU A 349 -26.05 5.01 -15.25
CA GLU A 349 -27.48 4.79 -15.07
C GLU A 349 -28.02 3.73 -16.06
N ARG A 350 -27.62 3.80 -17.34
CA ARG A 350 -27.99 2.81 -18.36
C ARG A 350 -27.38 1.43 -18.07
N LEU A 351 -26.14 1.36 -17.60
CA LEU A 351 -25.48 0.09 -17.22
C LEU A 351 -26.20 -0.60 -16.06
N ARG A 352 -26.58 0.16 -15.02
CA ARG A 352 -27.29 -0.37 -13.84
C ARG A 352 -28.68 -0.91 -14.16
N LYS A 353 -29.32 -0.51 -15.26
CA LYS A 353 -30.56 -1.12 -15.75
C LYS A 353 -30.35 -2.56 -16.27
N ASN A 354 -29.11 -2.95 -16.58
CA ASN A 354 -28.76 -4.33 -16.94
C ASN A 354 -28.57 -5.18 -15.69
N LYS A 355 -29.40 -6.23 -15.52
CA LYS A 355 -29.37 -7.11 -14.33
C LYS A 355 -28.00 -7.77 -14.11
N LEU A 356 -27.36 -8.23 -15.20
CA LEU A 356 -26.04 -8.89 -15.09
C LEU A 356 -24.99 -7.91 -14.54
N PHE A 357 -24.92 -6.70 -15.07
CA PHE A 357 -24.01 -5.68 -14.58
C PHE A 357 -24.28 -5.36 -13.12
N TYR A 358 -25.54 -5.15 -12.74
CA TYR A 358 -25.95 -4.81 -11.36
C TYR A 358 -25.52 -5.89 -10.35
N TYR A 359 -25.72 -7.19 -10.65
CA TYR A 359 -25.31 -8.25 -9.75
C TYR A 359 -23.79 -8.44 -9.73
N THR A 360 -23.11 -8.30 -10.88
CA THR A 360 -21.65 -8.38 -10.95
C THR A 360 -21.00 -7.28 -10.13
N GLU A 361 -21.49 -6.04 -10.24
CA GLU A 361 -21.06 -4.90 -9.42
C GLU A 361 -21.15 -5.24 -7.93
N LYS A 362 -22.30 -5.76 -7.47
CA LYS A 362 -22.49 -6.13 -6.05
C LYS A 362 -21.53 -7.23 -5.59
N VAL A 363 -21.35 -8.28 -6.41
CA VAL A 363 -20.44 -9.38 -6.06
C VAL A 363 -19.01 -8.89 -5.97
N VAL A 364 -18.54 -8.10 -6.94
CA VAL A 364 -17.20 -7.51 -6.92
C VAL A 364 -17.03 -6.62 -5.68
N HIS A 365 -18.00 -5.78 -5.38
CA HIS A 365 -17.98 -4.95 -4.18
C HIS A 365 -17.82 -5.78 -2.89
N ILE A 366 -18.59 -6.86 -2.74
CA ILE A 366 -18.50 -7.76 -1.57
C ILE A 366 -17.13 -8.44 -1.50
N LEU A 367 -16.59 -8.91 -2.64
CA LEU A 367 -15.29 -9.56 -2.68
C LEU A 367 -14.15 -8.61 -2.31
N VAL A 368 -14.22 -7.36 -2.76
CA VAL A 368 -13.20 -6.35 -2.49
C VAL A 368 -13.32 -5.80 -1.06
N SER A 369 -14.52 -5.40 -0.64
CA SER A 369 -14.75 -4.81 0.69
C SER A 369 -14.75 -5.83 1.83
N GLY A 370 -15.04 -7.10 1.52
CA GLY A 370 -15.25 -8.16 2.51
C GLY A 370 -16.57 -8.04 3.29
N TYR A 371 -17.45 -7.09 2.92
CA TYR A 371 -18.69 -6.82 3.66
C TYR A 371 -19.88 -6.72 2.73
N ILE A 372 -21.05 -7.09 3.25
CA ILE A 372 -22.37 -6.97 2.61
C ILE A 372 -23.09 -5.78 3.25
N PRO A 373 -23.25 -4.65 2.56
CA PRO A 373 -23.98 -3.51 3.07
C PRO A 373 -25.49 -3.83 3.15
N THR A 374 -26.16 -3.40 4.21
CA THR A 374 -27.62 -3.63 4.41
C THR A 374 -28.49 -2.62 3.67
N ALA A 375 -27.90 -1.56 3.13
CA ALA A 375 -28.53 -0.57 2.27
C ALA A 375 -27.52 -0.12 1.20
N GLY A 376 -27.88 0.85 0.33
CA GLY A 376 -26.88 1.47 -0.56
C GLY A 376 -25.69 1.99 0.24
N ASP A 377 -24.47 1.93 -0.34
CA ASP A 377 -23.22 2.17 0.39
C ASP A 377 -23.17 3.46 1.21
N ASP A 378 -23.71 4.55 0.67
CA ASP A 378 -23.75 5.84 1.36
C ASP A 378 -24.85 5.93 2.44
N LYS A 379 -25.74 4.92 2.54
CA LYS A 379 -26.88 4.89 3.47
C LYS A 379 -26.82 3.70 4.42
N SER A 380 -25.91 2.75 4.20
CA SER A 380 -25.81 1.57 5.06
C SER A 380 -25.42 1.98 6.47
N LYS A 381 -26.25 1.60 7.43
CA LYS A 381 -26.02 1.83 8.86
C LYS A 381 -25.34 0.64 9.53
N PHE A 382 -25.45 -0.53 8.91
CA PHE A 382 -24.89 -1.79 9.39
C PHE A 382 -24.40 -2.62 8.22
N ASP A 383 -23.17 -3.15 8.29
CA ASP A 383 -22.56 -4.00 7.29
C ASP A 383 -22.29 -5.40 7.85
N ILE A 384 -22.72 -6.45 7.12
CA ILE A 384 -22.52 -7.85 7.49
C ILE A 384 -21.17 -8.32 6.95
N GLY A 385 -20.33 -8.92 7.76
CA GLY A 385 -18.99 -9.41 7.37
C GLY A 385 -18.11 -9.70 8.60
N VAL A 386 -16.87 -10.09 8.40
CA VAL A 386 -16.06 -10.22 7.18
C VAL A 386 -16.41 -11.53 6.47
N VAL A 387 -16.78 -11.49 5.20
CA VAL A 387 -17.34 -12.64 4.44
C VAL A 387 -16.35 -13.81 4.33
N ASN A 388 -15.05 -13.54 4.13
CA ASN A 388 -14.00 -14.58 4.02
C ASN A 388 -13.72 -15.32 5.33
N THR A 389 -14.41 -14.95 6.43
CA THR A 389 -14.33 -15.63 7.73
C THR A 389 -15.59 -16.39 8.11
N PHE A 390 -16.60 -16.39 7.26
CA PHE A 390 -17.89 -17.08 7.55
C PHE A 390 -17.69 -18.57 7.72
N PHE A 391 -16.77 -19.16 6.96
CA PHE A 391 -16.43 -20.57 7.00
C PHE A 391 -14.95 -20.74 7.32
N SER A 392 -14.66 -21.46 8.37
CA SER A 392 -13.30 -21.81 8.78
C SER A 392 -13.28 -23.17 9.46
N GLY A 393 -12.10 -23.64 9.86
CA GLY A 393 -11.98 -24.90 10.58
C GLY A 393 -10.63 -25.04 11.25
N ASN A 394 -10.64 -25.77 12.37
CA ASN A 394 -9.45 -26.14 13.11
C ASN A 394 -9.68 -27.48 13.85
N PRO A 395 -8.62 -28.13 14.36
CA PRO A 395 -8.76 -29.41 15.05
C PRO A 395 -9.63 -29.37 16.31
N MET A 396 -9.76 -28.21 16.97
CA MET A 396 -10.58 -28.08 18.18
C MET A 396 -12.08 -27.98 17.83
N GLU A 397 -12.43 -27.09 16.93
CA GLU A 397 -13.81 -26.75 16.58
C GLU A 397 -14.39 -27.62 15.45
N GLY A 398 -13.49 -28.28 14.66
CA GLY A 398 -13.90 -28.92 13.42
C GLY A 398 -14.27 -27.89 12.37
N PHE A 399 -15.43 -28.05 11.74
CA PHE A 399 -16.03 -27.01 10.93
C PHE A 399 -16.57 -25.88 11.84
N ARG A 400 -16.33 -24.64 11.44
CA ARG A 400 -16.78 -23.45 12.17
C ARG A 400 -17.57 -22.54 11.23
N LEU A 401 -18.77 -22.20 11.65
CA LEU A 401 -19.62 -21.20 11.02
C LEU A 401 -19.59 -19.92 11.85
N LYS A 402 -19.36 -18.78 11.20
CA LYS A 402 -19.28 -17.46 11.85
C LYS A 402 -20.12 -16.44 11.09
N VAL A 403 -20.88 -15.64 11.81
CA VAL A 403 -21.64 -14.51 11.28
C VAL A 403 -21.34 -13.29 12.14
N GLY A 404 -21.04 -12.17 11.51
CA GLY A 404 -20.72 -10.94 12.20
C GLY A 404 -21.04 -9.71 11.38
N GLY A 405 -20.72 -8.55 11.93
CA GLY A 405 -20.88 -7.27 11.26
C GLY A 405 -20.43 -6.09 12.09
N MET A 406 -20.62 -4.90 11.52
CA MET A 406 -20.23 -3.64 12.13
C MET A 406 -21.20 -2.51 11.77
N THR A 407 -21.34 -1.55 12.67
CA THR A 407 -22.03 -0.29 12.38
C THR A 407 -21.11 0.65 11.58
N THR A 408 -21.72 1.57 10.85
CA THR A 408 -21.00 2.56 10.05
C THR A 408 -21.19 3.96 10.62
N ALA A 409 -20.43 4.94 10.11
CA ALA A 409 -20.60 6.34 10.45
C ALA A 409 -21.97 6.93 10.04
N ASN A 410 -22.76 6.22 9.22
CA ASN A 410 -24.14 6.60 8.88
C ASN A 410 -25.12 6.32 10.02
N LEU A 411 -24.82 5.40 10.93
CA LEU A 411 -25.63 5.18 12.13
C LEU A 411 -25.32 6.23 13.20
N SER A 412 -24.04 6.43 13.49
CA SER A 412 -23.57 7.43 14.46
C SER A 412 -22.17 7.91 14.09
N LYS A 413 -21.92 9.20 14.29
CA LYS A 413 -20.60 9.81 14.07
C LYS A 413 -19.64 9.60 15.26
N HIS A 414 -20.15 9.12 16.40
CA HIS A 414 -19.40 8.94 17.64
C HIS A 414 -19.41 7.50 18.14
N PHE A 415 -20.53 6.76 17.97
CA PHE A 415 -20.68 5.40 18.47
C PHE A 415 -20.51 4.38 17.34
N PHE A 416 -19.65 3.41 17.58
CA PHE A 416 -19.40 2.31 16.68
C PHE A 416 -19.53 0.99 17.43
N ALA A 417 -20.18 0.01 16.80
CA ALA A 417 -20.30 -1.35 17.33
C ALA A 417 -19.82 -2.36 16.29
N ARG A 418 -19.17 -3.41 16.76
CA ARG A 418 -18.74 -4.54 15.93
C ARG A 418 -18.91 -5.82 16.73
N GLY A 419 -19.27 -6.91 16.07
CA GLY A 419 -19.35 -8.19 16.75
C GLY A 419 -19.57 -9.36 15.82
N TYR A 420 -19.42 -10.55 16.38
CA TYR A 420 -19.74 -11.80 15.71
C TYR A 420 -20.21 -12.87 16.69
N VAL A 421 -20.90 -13.87 16.15
CA VAL A 421 -21.15 -15.15 16.78
C VAL A 421 -20.64 -16.26 15.88
N ALA A 422 -20.02 -17.28 16.45
CA ALA A 422 -19.51 -18.44 15.73
C ALA A 422 -19.85 -19.72 16.49
N TYR A 423 -20.05 -20.81 15.76
CA TYR A 423 -20.30 -22.14 16.32
C TYR A 423 -19.31 -23.15 15.77
N GLY A 424 -18.62 -23.88 16.66
CA GLY A 424 -17.74 -24.99 16.33
C GLY A 424 -18.50 -26.30 16.44
N PHE A 425 -18.55 -27.05 15.34
CA PHE A 425 -19.36 -28.30 15.28
C PHE A 425 -18.74 -29.49 16.02
N ARG A 426 -17.44 -29.47 16.31
CA ARG A 426 -16.76 -30.55 17.03
C ARG A 426 -16.75 -30.36 18.54
N ASP A 427 -16.53 -29.11 19.00
CA ASP A 427 -16.51 -28.78 20.42
C ASP A 427 -17.87 -28.31 20.95
N GLU A 428 -18.86 -28.17 20.06
CA GLU A 428 -20.25 -27.83 20.35
C GLU A 428 -20.39 -26.55 21.19
N LYS A 429 -19.45 -25.59 20.99
CA LYS A 429 -19.42 -24.34 21.74
C LYS A 429 -19.70 -23.13 20.85
N PHE A 430 -20.44 -22.18 21.39
CA PHE A 430 -20.56 -20.84 20.82
C PHE A 430 -19.35 -20.00 21.21
N LYS A 431 -18.78 -19.30 20.22
CA LYS A 431 -17.77 -18.26 20.38
C LYS A 431 -18.40 -16.96 19.95
N TYR A 432 -18.00 -15.87 20.56
CA TYR A 432 -18.57 -14.57 20.27
C TYR A 432 -17.60 -13.45 20.58
N MET A 433 -17.83 -12.30 19.97
CA MET A 433 -17.16 -11.04 20.31
C MET A 433 -18.17 -9.92 20.15
N GLY A 434 -18.21 -9.04 21.13
CA GLY A 434 -18.94 -7.77 21.09
C GLY A 434 -17.98 -6.63 21.43
N GLN A 435 -18.00 -5.59 20.62
CA GLN A 435 -17.17 -4.39 20.79
C GLN A 435 -18.05 -3.16 20.63
N LEU A 436 -17.92 -2.22 21.57
CA LEU A 436 -18.49 -0.88 21.51
C LEU A 436 -17.37 0.14 21.61
N GLU A 437 -17.37 1.13 20.73
CA GLU A 437 -16.37 2.18 20.70
C GLU A 437 -17.04 3.54 20.63
N TYR A 438 -16.62 4.42 21.53
CA TYR A 438 -17.00 5.83 21.53
C TYR A 438 -15.83 6.68 21.07
N SER A 439 -16.00 7.40 19.98
CA SER A 439 -15.02 8.36 19.49
C SER A 439 -15.36 9.77 20.00
N PHE A 440 -14.43 10.40 20.70
CA PHE A 440 -14.58 11.79 21.18
C PHE A 440 -14.59 12.79 20.02
N ASN A 441 -14.06 12.39 18.86
CA ASN A 441 -14.06 13.18 17.62
C ASN A 441 -15.18 12.70 16.68
N LYS A 442 -15.85 13.63 16.02
CA LYS A 442 -16.78 13.29 14.93
C LYS A 442 -16.06 12.54 13.81
N LYS A 443 -16.58 11.40 13.41
CA LYS A 443 -16.08 10.59 12.30
C LYS A 443 -16.97 10.76 11.08
N LYS A 444 -16.34 10.79 9.92
CA LYS A 444 -17.05 10.85 8.62
C LYS A 444 -17.24 9.45 8.03
N ARG A 445 -16.31 8.54 8.26
CA ARG A 445 -16.21 7.22 7.61
C ARG A 445 -16.19 6.06 8.59
N HIS A 446 -15.19 5.97 9.46
CA HIS A 446 -15.02 4.86 10.42
C HIS A 446 -14.33 5.29 11.73
N SER A 447 -14.33 4.43 12.74
CA SER A 447 -13.82 4.78 14.08
C SER A 447 -12.34 5.12 14.12
N LEU A 448 -11.51 4.50 13.26
CA LEU A 448 -10.07 4.70 13.21
C LEU A 448 -9.63 5.92 12.39
N GLU A 449 -10.57 6.64 11.76
CA GLU A 449 -10.29 7.86 11.02
C GLU A 449 -9.57 8.90 11.90
N PHE A 450 -8.56 9.58 11.35
CA PHE A 450 -7.85 10.63 12.09
C PHE A 450 -8.72 11.88 12.30
N PRO A 451 -8.67 12.55 13.45
CA PRO A 451 -7.87 12.25 14.64
C PRO A 451 -8.46 11.10 15.47
N VAL A 452 -7.60 10.20 15.98
CA VAL A 452 -8.01 9.10 16.85
C VAL A 452 -7.98 9.58 18.31
N ASN A 453 -9.14 9.54 18.95
CA ASN A 453 -9.34 9.73 20.38
C ASN A 453 -10.61 8.96 20.74
N SER A 454 -10.46 7.76 21.30
CA SER A 454 -11.59 6.85 21.50
C SER A 454 -11.46 6.01 22.77
N LEU A 455 -12.61 5.61 23.29
CA LEU A 455 -12.77 4.64 24.36
C LEU A 455 -13.51 3.41 23.80
N ARG A 456 -12.89 2.22 23.94
CA ARG A 456 -13.38 0.97 23.39
C ARG A 456 -13.60 -0.05 24.50
N LEU A 457 -14.79 -0.63 24.56
CA LEU A 457 -15.14 -1.78 25.39
C LEU A 457 -15.27 -3.01 24.50
N MET A 458 -14.65 -4.11 24.87
CA MET A 458 -14.72 -5.39 24.16
C MET A 458 -14.92 -6.55 25.12
N HIS A 459 -15.76 -7.49 24.72
CA HIS A 459 -15.87 -8.80 25.38
C HIS A 459 -15.86 -9.90 24.33
N GLU A 460 -14.97 -10.89 24.50
CA GLU A 460 -14.75 -11.98 23.55
C GLU A 460 -14.62 -13.31 24.28
N TYR A 461 -15.18 -14.36 23.67
CA TYR A 461 -14.86 -15.76 23.99
C TYR A 461 -14.50 -16.47 22.69
N ASN A 462 -13.27 -16.96 22.61
CA ASN A 462 -12.73 -17.53 21.38
C ASN A 462 -11.64 -18.58 21.66
N VAL A 463 -11.19 -19.28 20.62
CA VAL A 463 -10.02 -20.16 20.66
C VAL A 463 -8.77 -19.31 20.53
N ASP A 464 -7.81 -19.48 21.42
CA ASP A 464 -6.48 -18.92 21.35
C ASP A 464 -5.45 -19.96 20.84
N LYS A 465 -4.53 -19.52 19.97
CA LYS A 465 -3.53 -20.37 19.32
C LYS A 465 -2.14 -20.00 19.79
N LEU A 466 -1.61 -20.74 20.74
CA LEU A 466 -0.30 -20.47 21.33
C LEU A 466 0.83 -20.59 20.29
N GLY A 467 1.65 -19.53 20.18
CA GLY A 467 2.76 -19.46 19.22
C GLY A 467 2.34 -19.26 17.76
N GLN A 468 1.12 -18.78 17.51
CA GLN A 468 0.58 -18.51 16.16
C GLN A 468 -0.22 -17.18 16.10
N HIS A 469 0.21 -16.14 16.78
CA HIS A 469 -0.45 -14.84 16.76
C HIS A 469 -0.01 -14.03 15.53
N TYR A 470 -0.76 -14.17 14.42
CA TYR A 470 -0.47 -13.43 13.19
C TYR A 470 -0.96 -11.99 13.32
N LEU A 471 -0.09 -11.04 13.00
CA LEU A 471 -0.37 -9.60 13.17
C LEU A 471 -1.25 -9.01 12.07
N TYR A 472 -1.18 -9.57 10.85
CA TYR A 472 -1.79 -8.98 9.66
C TYR A 472 -2.87 -9.84 9.01
N THR A 473 -3.11 -11.04 9.54
CA THR A 473 -4.07 -11.98 8.94
C THR A 473 -5.02 -12.50 10.01
N ASN A 474 -6.32 -12.42 9.73
CA ASN A 474 -7.33 -12.98 10.61
C ASN A 474 -7.14 -14.52 10.69
N PRO A 475 -7.04 -15.12 11.89
CA PRO A 475 -6.87 -16.57 12.07
C PRO A 475 -7.97 -17.42 11.43
N ASP A 476 -9.18 -16.87 11.26
CA ASP A 476 -10.34 -17.53 10.64
C ASP A 476 -10.37 -17.42 9.11
N ASN A 477 -9.37 -16.77 8.49
CA ASN A 477 -9.32 -16.62 7.05
C ASN A 477 -9.21 -18.00 6.38
N ILE A 478 -10.13 -18.30 5.46
CA ILE A 478 -10.21 -19.57 4.75
C ILE A 478 -8.90 -19.96 4.03
N PHE A 479 -8.12 -18.98 3.58
CA PHE A 479 -6.82 -19.23 2.94
C PHE A 479 -5.76 -19.79 3.90
N LEU A 480 -5.97 -19.68 5.22
CA LEU A 480 -5.12 -20.30 6.24
C LEU A 480 -5.53 -21.74 6.58
N ALA A 481 -6.61 -22.25 6.00
CA ALA A 481 -7.09 -23.59 6.27
C ALA A 481 -6.13 -24.70 5.78
N LEU A 482 -5.37 -24.42 4.70
CA LEU A 482 -4.35 -25.36 4.21
C LEU A 482 -3.12 -25.32 5.12
N LYS A 483 -3.04 -26.31 6.01
CA LYS A 483 -1.95 -26.45 7.00
C LYS A 483 -0.92 -27.48 6.54
N ARG A 484 0.37 -27.19 6.80
CA ARG A 484 1.48 -28.14 6.60
C ARG A 484 1.66 -29.10 7.77
N LYS A 485 1.12 -28.75 8.94
CA LYS A 485 1.20 -29.54 10.19
C LYS A 485 -0.08 -29.39 11.00
N SER A 486 -0.27 -30.30 11.95
CA SER A 486 -1.37 -30.23 12.91
C SER A 486 -1.31 -28.92 13.71
N ASP A 487 -2.45 -28.28 13.83
CA ASP A 487 -2.66 -27.02 14.55
C ASP A 487 -3.41 -27.35 15.85
N ASP A 488 -2.68 -27.90 16.83
CA ASP A 488 -3.24 -28.46 18.07
C ASP A 488 -2.82 -27.69 19.36
N LYS A 489 -2.09 -26.57 19.22
CA LYS A 489 -1.67 -25.77 20.37
C LYS A 489 -2.71 -24.70 20.69
N MET A 490 -3.86 -25.16 21.16
CA MET A 490 -5.06 -24.33 21.34
C MET A 490 -5.62 -24.41 22.75
N THR A 491 -6.02 -23.25 23.27
CA THR A 491 -6.76 -23.06 24.52
C THR A 491 -8.04 -22.25 24.22
N TYR A 492 -8.92 -22.09 25.21
CA TYR A 492 -10.00 -21.10 25.13
C TYR A 492 -9.58 -19.85 25.88
N LEU A 493 -9.95 -18.69 25.35
CA LEU A 493 -9.70 -17.40 25.96
C LEU A 493 -10.98 -16.61 26.03
N ARG A 494 -11.32 -16.17 27.23
CA ARG A 494 -12.36 -15.17 27.47
C ARG A 494 -11.70 -13.88 27.87
N ARG A 495 -11.89 -12.82 27.09
CA ARG A 495 -11.26 -11.53 27.30
C ARG A 495 -12.32 -10.44 27.48
N SER A 496 -12.16 -9.65 28.51
CA SER A 496 -12.87 -8.37 28.67
C SER A 496 -11.87 -7.25 28.70
N GLU A 497 -12.08 -6.22 27.91
CA GLU A 497 -11.10 -5.17 27.68
C GLU A 497 -11.76 -3.79 27.62
N LEU A 498 -11.15 -2.83 28.30
CA LEU A 498 -11.46 -1.40 28.18
C LEU A 498 -10.21 -0.69 27.73
N GLU A 499 -10.19 -0.12 26.54
CA GLU A 499 -9.06 0.60 25.95
C GLU A 499 -9.38 2.07 25.72
N TYR A 500 -8.47 2.94 26.15
CA TYR A 500 -8.42 4.33 25.72
C TYR A 500 -7.28 4.51 24.74
N LYS A 501 -7.56 5.07 23.56
CA LYS A 501 -6.57 5.30 22.49
C LYS A 501 -6.58 6.76 22.05
N LEU A 502 -5.37 7.33 21.97
CA LEU A 502 -5.11 8.68 21.49
C LEU A 502 -4.00 8.65 20.43
N GLU A 503 -4.17 9.39 19.35
CA GLU A 503 -3.14 9.61 18.32
C GLU A 503 -2.97 11.10 18.06
N THR A 504 -1.71 11.54 18.00
CA THR A 504 -1.32 12.94 17.77
C THR A 504 -0.86 13.15 16.33
N ARG A 505 -0.86 14.41 15.90
CA ARG A 505 -0.42 14.83 14.55
C ARG A 505 1.03 14.49 14.23
N GLY A 506 1.89 14.39 15.27
CA GLY A 506 3.32 14.08 15.10
C GLY A 506 3.62 12.58 14.88
N GLY A 507 2.58 11.74 14.70
CA GLY A 507 2.74 10.30 14.54
C GLY A 507 2.97 9.55 15.85
N PHE A 508 2.76 10.20 16.99
CA PHE A 508 2.76 9.52 18.29
C PHE A 508 1.36 9.02 18.62
N SER A 509 1.25 7.76 19.01
CA SER A 509 0.02 7.18 19.53
C SER A 509 0.25 6.49 20.86
N PHE A 510 -0.77 6.57 21.70
CA PHE A 510 -0.84 6.02 23.04
C PHE A 510 -2.11 5.18 23.15
N ALA A 511 -1.99 3.95 23.66
CA ALA A 511 -3.13 3.12 24.00
C ALA A 511 -2.95 2.54 25.40
N LEU A 512 -3.89 2.83 26.29
CA LEU A 512 -3.97 2.25 27.63
C LEU A 512 -5.17 1.32 27.68
N ASN A 513 -4.89 0.07 28.08
CA ASN A 513 -5.86 -1.00 28.06
C ASN A 513 -5.91 -1.66 29.43
N VAL A 514 -7.10 -1.75 30.00
CA VAL A 514 -7.38 -2.56 31.21
C VAL A 514 -8.09 -3.81 30.74
N ARG A 515 -7.54 -4.97 31.07
CA ARG A 515 -8.07 -6.24 30.59
C ARG A 515 -8.21 -7.27 31.71
N ASN A 516 -9.20 -8.14 31.54
CA ASN A 516 -9.34 -9.38 32.28
C ASN A 516 -9.36 -10.54 31.28
N ASP A 517 -8.37 -11.40 31.35
CA ASP A 517 -8.22 -12.61 30.54
C ASP A 517 -8.51 -13.83 31.42
N ILE A 518 -9.44 -14.68 30.98
CA ILE A 518 -9.67 -16.00 31.57
C ILE A 518 -9.27 -17.03 30.53
N GLN A 519 -8.16 -17.74 30.80
CA GLN A 519 -7.70 -18.86 29.99
C GLN A 519 -8.32 -20.15 30.51
N GLU A 520 -8.89 -20.95 29.60
CA GLU A 520 -9.46 -22.26 29.91
C GLU A 520 -8.65 -23.36 29.23
N ALA A 521 -8.35 -24.42 30.00
CA ALA A 521 -7.68 -25.59 29.47
C ALA A 521 -8.47 -26.24 28.32
N SER A 522 -7.77 -26.93 27.45
CA SER A 522 -8.39 -27.69 26.37
C SER A 522 -7.91 -29.15 26.41
N ARG A 523 -8.52 -30.01 25.60
CA ARG A 523 -8.03 -31.38 25.40
C ARG A 523 -6.60 -31.46 24.85
N PHE A 524 -6.12 -30.37 24.19
CA PHE A 524 -4.77 -30.32 23.64
C PHE A 524 -3.75 -29.73 24.62
N ILE A 525 -4.19 -28.81 25.45
CA ILE A 525 -3.36 -28.03 26.37
C ILE A 525 -4.01 -28.09 27.75
N PRO A 526 -3.74 -29.14 28.57
CA PRO A 526 -4.16 -29.20 29.95
C PRO A 526 -3.30 -28.25 30.81
N PHE A 527 -3.88 -27.72 31.88
CA PHE A 527 -3.15 -26.94 32.88
C PHE A 527 -2.90 -27.82 34.12
N VAL A 528 -1.71 -28.39 34.20
CA VAL A 528 -1.28 -29.25 35.32
C VAL A 528 0.01 -28.67 35.89
N ASP A 529 0.06 -28.40 37.17
CA ASP A 529 1.28 -27.94 37.83
C ASP A 529 2.24 -29.10 38.17
N GLY A 530 3.44 -28.80 38.70
CA GLY A 530 4.42 -29.79 39.05
C GLY A 530 4.09 -30.63 40.32
N HIS A 531 2.99 -30.29 41.01
CA HIS A 531 2.44 -31.08 42.11
C HIS A 531 1.34 -32.06 41.63
N GLY A 532 0.99 -32.02 40.34
CA GLY A 532 -0.05 -32.84 39.75
C GLY A 532 -1.47 -32.27 39.92
N GLU A 533 -1.60 -31.04 40.40
CA GLU A 533 -2.88 -30.36 40.52
C GLU A 533 -3.36 -29.88 39.15
N THR A 534 -4.60 -30.17 38.79
CA THR A 534 -5.20 -29.83 37.50
C THR A 534 -6.12 -28.63 37.63
N PHE A 535 -5.90 -27.64 36.75
CA PHE A 535 -6.69 -26.42 36.70
C PHE A 535 -7.50 -26.38 35.42
N THR A 536 -8.81 -26.13 35.51
CA THR A 536 -9.67 -25.99 34.35
C THR A 536 -9.55 -24.60 33.71
N ARG A 537 -9.26 -23.59 34.51
CA ARG A 537 -9.13 -22.18 34.10
C ARG A 537 -8.31 -21.40 35.14
N PHE A 538 -7.79 -20.27 34.69
CA PHE A 538 -7.23 -19.24 35.57
C PHE A 538 -7.49 -17.85 34.97
N SER A 539 -7.51 -16.83 35.81
CA SER A 539 -7.82 -15.46 35.42
C SER A 539 -6.62 -14.54 35.66
N GLU A 540 -6.54 -13.50 34.85
CA GLU A 540 -5.52 -12.47 34.89
C GLU A 540 -6.10 -11.12 34.56
N THR A 541 -6.03 -10.22 35.53
CA THR A 541 -6.49 -8.84 35.39
C THR A 541 -5.33 -7.90 35.48
N GLY A 542 -5.20 -6.99 34.53
CA GLY A 542 -4.09 -6.05 34.51
C GLY A 542 -4.24 -4.94 33.50
N VAL A 543 -3.15 -4.20 33.38
CA VAL A 543 -3.03 -3.02 32.50
C VAL A 543 -2.01 -3.29 31.42
N ASN A 544 -2.30 -2.83 30.21
CA ASN A 544 -1.41 -2.89 29.08
C ASN A 544 -1.26 -1.49 28.47
N LEU A 545 -0.02 -1.01 28.39
CA LEU A 545 0.34 0.28 27.79
C LEU A 545 1.05 0.03 26.47
N THR A 546 0.56 0.61 25.39
CA THR A 546 1.22 0.60 24.10
C THR A 546 1.52 2.02 23.65
N LEU A 547 2.78 2.29 23.39
CA LEU A 547 3.27 3.52 22.76
C LEU A 547 3.75 3.20 21.36
N ARG A 548 3.35 4.01 20.39
CA ARG A 548 3.80 3.90 19.00
C ARG A 548 4.19 5.28 18.50
N PHE A 549 5.36 5.37 17.87
CA PHE A 549 5.85 6.58 17.24
C PHE A 549 6.23 6.30 15.78
N ALA A 550 5.55 6.95 14.85
CA ALA A 550 5.74 6.77 13.42
C ALA A 550 5.78 8.14 12.70
N PRO A 551 6.89 8.89 12.84
CA PRO A 551 7.01 10.23 12.28
C PRO A 551 6.95 10.17 10.75
N GLY A 552 6.13 11.05 10.16
CA GLY A 552 5.98 11.18 8.72
C GLY A 552 5.16 10.05 8.06
N GLU A 553 4.53 9.17 8.83
CA GLU A 553 3.61 8.16 8.28
C GLU A 553 2.36 8.86 7.74
N LYS A 554 1.98 8.50 6.51
CA LYS A 554 0.81 9.02 5.81
C LYS A 554 -0.19 7.91 5.59
N PHE A 555 -1.47 8.25 5.67
CA PHE A 555 -2.55 7.29 5.54
C PHE A 555 -3.57 7.73 4.50
N TYR A 556 -4.15 6.74 3.87
CA TYR A 556 -5.39 6.85 3.15
C TYR A 556 -6.54 6.42 4.07
N GLU A 557 -7.56 7.27 4.19
CA GLU A 557 -8.74 6.98 5.00
C GLU A 557 -9.82 6.35 4.11
N SER A 558 -9.99 5.03 4.16
CA SER A 558 -11.04 4.32 3.45
C SER A 558 -12.40 4.45 4.17
N LYS A 559 -13.49 3.88 3.63
CA LYS A 559 -14.80 3.84 4.33
C LYS A 559 -14.76 2.99 5.61
N LYS A 560 -13.85 2.02 5.68
CA LYS A 560 -13.85 1.00 6.73
C LYS A 560 -12.56 0.90 7.51
N GLU A 561 -11.47 1.32 6.92
CA GLU A 561 -10.13 1.18 7.51
C GLU A 561 -9.19 2.31 7.10
N ARG A 562 -8.10 2.43 7.82
CA ARG A 562 -7.02 3.37 7.59
C ARG A 562 -5.80 2.63 7.07
N ILE A 563 -5.30 2.99 5.90
CA ILE A 563 -4.28 2.25 5.19
C ILE A 563 -3.03 3.11 5.02
N PRO A 564 -1.83 2.65 5.42
CA PRO A 564 -0.60 3.43 5.23
C PRO A 564 -0.26 3.54 3.73
N ILE A 565 0.07 4.78 3.29
CA ILE A 565 0.45 5.06 1.89
C ILE A 565 1.95 5.06 1.71
N ASN A 566 2.72 5.56 2.69
CA ASN A 566 4.17 5.51 2.65
C ASN A 566 4.68 4.43 3.60
N LEU A 567 5.26 3.38 3.04
CA LEU A 567 5.75 2.23 3.80
C LEU A 567 7.19 2.43 4.33
N ASP A 568 7.79 3.59 4.09
CA ASP A 568 9.16 3.92 4.49
C ASP A 568 9.28 4.82 5.72
N ALA A 569 8.16 5.21 6.33
CA ALA A 569 8.18 5.85 7.63
C ALA A 569 8.73 4.88 8.69
N PRO A 570 9.66 5.31 9.57
CA PRO A 570 10.10 4.47 10.67
C PRO A 570 8.98 4.29 11.69
N ILE A 571 8.83 3.09 12.23
CA ILE A 571 7.82 2.78 13.24
C ILE A 571 8.54 2.24 14.47
N PHE A 572 8.34 2.91 15.60
CA PHE A 572 8.84 2.49 16.91
C PHE A 572 7.65 2.07 17.77
N THR A 573 7.76 0.94 18.45
CA THR A 573 6.71 0.44 19.36
C THR A 573 7.32 0.07 20.71
N LEU A 574 6.60 0.38 21.78
CA LEU A 574 6.86 -0.07 23.13
C LEU A 574 5.56 -0.56 23.73
N THR A 575 5.54 -1.80 24.20
CA THR A 575 4.39 -2.35 24.92
C THR A 575 4.83 -2.83 26.30
N HIS A 576 4.10 -2.45 27.33
CA HIS A 576 4.35 -2.90 28.70
C HIS A 576 3.04 -3.41 29.29
N SER A 577 3.06 -4.63 29.84
CA SER A 577 1.91 -5.30 30.46
C SER A 577 2.23 -5.56 31.93
N TYR A 578 1.31 -5.20 32.82
CA TYR A 578 1.43 -5.45 34.23
C TYR A 578 0.11 -5.97 34.81
N CYS A 579 0.14 -7.20 35.37
CA CYS A 579 -0.95 -7.82 36.08
C CYS A 579 -0.45 -8.19 37.48
N PRO A 580 -0.83 -7.48 38.54
CA PRO A 580 -0.37 -7.77 39.90
C PRO A 580 -0.99 -9.08 40.42
N LYS A 581 -0.19 -9.87 41.14
CA LYS A 581 -0.66 -11.07 41.81
C LYS A 581 -1.74 -10.72 42.83
N GLY A 582 -2.80 -11.52 42.90
CA GLY A 582 -3.90 -11.40 43.87
C GLY A 582 -5.02 -10.45 43.42
N LEU A 583 -4.80 -9.55 42.45
CA LEU A 583 -5.82 -8.65 41.94
C LEU A 583 -6.94 -9.45 41.22
N PHE A 584 -8.18 -9.36 41.72
CA PHE A 584 -9.34 -10.12 41.20
C PHE A 584 -9.07 -11.61 40.98
N GLY A 585 -8.22 -12.21 41.86
CA GLY A 585 -7.91 -13.64 41.82
C GLY A 585 -6.75 -14.02 40.87
N ASN A 586 -5.93 -13.08 40.46
CA ASN A 586 -4.72 -13.36 39.66
C ASN A 586 -3.82 -14.35 40.42
N LYS A 587 -3.54 -15.52 39.83
CA LYS A 587 -2.67 -16.53 40.39
C LYS A 587 -1.20 -16.10 40.27
N TYR A 588 -0.84 -15.45 39.18
CA TYR A 588 0.53 -15.05 38.85
C TYR A 588 0.64 -13.52 38.72
N GLU A 589 1.86 -13.02 38.96
CA GLU A 589 2.22 -11.66 38.54
C GLU A 589 2.72 -11.69 37.09
N ILE A 590 2.21 -10.81 36.22
CA ILE A 590 2.71 -10.66 34.88
C ILE A 590 3.30 -9.27 34.74
N ASN A 591 4.60 -9.24 34.45
CA ASN A 591 5.34 -8.02 34.16
C ASN A 591 6.16 -8.27 32.90
N LYS A 592 5.73 -7.67 31.76
CA LYS A 592 6.28 -7.94 30.44
C LYS A 592 6.50 -6.64 29.68
N THR A 593 7.67 -6.52 29.04
CA THR A 593 7.99 -5.38 28.16
C THR A 593 8.41 -5.90 26.79
N GLU A 594 7.89 -5.29 25.73
CA GLU A 594 8.27 -5.58 24.35
C GLU A 594 8.55 -4.27 23.60
N ILE A 595 9.58 -4.28 22.77
CA ILE A 595 9.98 -3.16 21.92
C ILE A 595 10.04 -3.63 20.46
N GLY A 596 9.81 -2.73 19.54
CA GLY A 596 9.90 -3.04 18.11
C GLY A 596 10.30 -1.82 17.28
N ILE A 597 11.07 -2.07 16.23
CA ILE A 597 11.47 -1.07 15.23
C ILE A 597 11.21 -1.69 13.87
N MET A 598 10.54 -0.93 13.00
CA MET A 598 10.29 -1.28 11.61
C MET A 598 10.70 -0.13 10.71
N LYS A 599 11.43 -0.43 9.62
CA LYS A 599 11.86 0.57 8.63
C LYS A 599 12.06 -0.06 7.27
N ARG A 600 11.51 0.60 6.22
CA ARG A 600 11.84 0.33 4.82
C ARG A 600 12.93 1.27 4.34
N PHE A 601 13.92 0.72 3.66
CA PHE A 601 14.99 1.45 2.99
C PHE A 601 14.86 1.27 1.49
N TRP A 602 14.67 2.36 0.77
CA TRP A 602 14.68 2.36 -0.68
C TRP A 602 16.13 2.39 -1.18
N LEU A 603 16.45 1.50 -2.11
CA LEU A 603 17.77 1.34 -2.73
C LEU A 603 17.76 1.81 -4.18
N SER A 604 16.88 2.75 -4.53
CA SER A 604 16.71 3.30 -5.87
C SER A 604 16.52 2.19 -6.92
N ALA A 605 17.41 2.10 -7.91
CA ALA A 605 17.38 1.09 -8.98
C ALA A 605 17.47 -0.38 -8.52
N PHE A 606 17.81 -0.61 -7.26
CA PHE A 606 18.02 -1.96 -6.70
C PHE A 606 16.88 -2.42 -5.77
N GLY A 607 15.72 -1.74 -5.84
CA GLY A 607 14.56 -2.12 -5.06
C GLY A 607 14.57 -1.57 -3.63
N TYR A 608 14.21 -2.39 -2.64
CA TYR A 608 14.12 -1.95 -1.24
C TYR A 608 14.37 -3.08 -0.25
N ALA A 609 14.71 -2.71 0.98
CA ALA A 609 14.89 -3.62 2.10
C ALA A 609 13.96 -3.26 3.24
N ASP A 610 13.18 -4.22 3.73
CA ASP A 610 12.38 -4.12 4.94
C ASP A 610 13.17 -4.71 6.11
N ILE A 611 13.29 -3.93 7.18
CA ILE A 611 13.99 -4.32 8.40
C ILE A 611 13.02 -4.22 9.57
N ILE A 612 12.82 -5.34 10.27
CA ILE A 612 12.03 -5.41 11.50
C ILE A 612 12.90 -6.02 12.57
N VAL A 613 13.02 -5.32 13.70
CA VAL A 613 13.73 -5.80 14.90
C VAL A 613 12.78 -5.70 16.07
N ARG A 614 12.71 -6.79 16.86
CA ARG A 614 11.91 -6.83 18.09
C ARG A 614 12.72 -7.38 19.24
N GLY A 615 12.37 -6.98 20.44
CA GLY A 615 12.92 -7.53 21.66
C GLY A 615 11.88 -7.55 22.76
N GLY A 616 12.00 -8.50 23.67
CA GLY A 616 11.07 -8.61 24.78
C GLY A 616 11.68 -9.27 26.00
N LYS A 617 11.11 -8.93 27.16
CA LYS A 617 11.50 -9.51 28.45
C LYS A 617 10.31 -9.61 29.38
N ILE A 618 10.22 -10.76 30.08
CA ILE A 618 9.32 -11.00 31.18
C ILE A 618 10.11 -10.84 32.47
N TRP A 619 9.68 -9.93 33.33
CA TRP A 619 10.35 -9.55 34.56
C TRP A 619 9.91 -10.39 35.75
N SER A 620 8.70 -10.95 35.70
CA SER A 620 8.07 -11.76 36.73
C SER A 620 8.19 -13.26 36.46
N GLN A 621 7.72 -14.10 37.38
CA GLN A 621 7.49 -15.51 37.19
C GLN A 621 6.09 -15.72 36.58
N VAL A 622 6.02 -16.43 35.45
CA VAL A 622 4.76 -16.63 34.73
C VAL A 622 4.57 -18.08 34.29
N PRO A 623 3.32 -18.57 34.16
CA PRO A 623 3.07 -19.87 33.56
C PRO A 623 3.42 -19.90 32.08
N PHE A 624 3.58 -21.10 31.50
CA PHE A 624 4.01 -21.24 30.11
C PHE A 624 3.10 -20.55 29.12
N THR A 625 1.82 -20.40 29.41
CA THR A 625 0.84 -19.70 28.53
C THR A 625 1.18 -18.24 28.26
N HIS A 626 1.99 -17.63 29.14
CA HIS A 626 2.47 -16.24 29.00
C HIS A 626 3.91 -16.11 28.52
N LEU A 627 4.61 -17.22 28.34
CA LEU A 627 5.95 -17.22 27.75
C LEU A 627 5.89 -16.66 26.32
N MET A 628 6.99 -16.10 25.88
CA MET A 628 7.13 -15.58 24.54
C MET A 628 7.47 -16.72 23.58
N PHE A 629 6.43 -17.22 22.90
CA PHE A 629 6.59 -18.20 21.83
C PHE A 629 6.79 -17.46 20.50
N PRO A 630 7.80 -17.82 19.70
CA PRO A 630 7.95 -17.30 18.36
C PRO A 630 6.74 -17.67 17.49
N ASN A 631 6.29 -16.76 16.66
CA ASN A 631 5.16 -17.00 15.76
C ASN A 631 5.53 -18.04 14.69
N ALA A 632 5.00 -19.25 14.80
CA ALA A 632 5.17 -20.31 13.82
C ALA A 632 4.11 -20.23 12.71
N ASN A 633 4.54 -20.25 11.46
CA ASN A 633 3.63 -20.34 10.34
C ASN A 633 3.36 -21.81 9.96
N LEU A 634 2.22 -22.32 10.36
CA LEU A 634 1.79 -23.69 10.04
C LEU A 634 1.08 -23.82 8.69
N SER A 635 0.82 -22.73 7.98
CA SER A 635 0.20 -22.75 6.65
C SER A 635 1.23 -22.86 5.52
N PHE A 636 0.76 -23.12 4.30
CA PHE A 636 1.59 -23.01 3.10
C PHE A 636 1.74 -21.58 2.60
N THR A 637 0.94 -20.64 3.10
CA THR A 637 1.00 -19.23 2.71
C THR A 637 2.17 -18.52 3.40
N ILE A 638 2.68 -17.45 2.77
CA ILE A 638 3.68 -16.58 3.38
C ILE A 638 2.98 -15.70 4.42
N GLN A 639 3.46 -15.72 5.66
CA GLN A 639 2.96 -14.86 6.73
C GLN A 639 4.09 -13.91 7.19
N PRO A 640 3.87 -12.59 7.17
CA PRO A 640 4.83 -11.64 7.72
C PRO A 640 5.11 -11.90 9.22
N GLU A 641 6.31 -11.59 9.66
CA GLU A 641 6.74 -11.71 11.07
C GLU A 641 6.49 -13.08 11.68
N SER A 642 6.57 -14.14 10.88
CA SER A 642 6.47 -15.53 11.35
C SER A 642 7.60 -16.40 10.78
N TYR A 643 7.87 -17.53 11.44
CA TYR A 643 8.87 -18.50 11.03
C TYR A 643 8.23 -19.64 10.25
N ALA A 644 8.69 -19.82 9.00
CA ALA A 644 8.03 -20.71 8.05
C ALA A 644 8.27 -22.21 8.35
N LEU A 645 9.38 -22.57 9.00
CA LEU A 645 9.76 -23.95 9.28
C LEU A 645 9.71 -24.33 10.75
N MET A 646 9.44 -23.36 11.64
CA MET A 646 9.27 -23.58 13.07
C MET A 646 7.93 -24.28 13.37
N ASN A 647 7.87 -25.07 14.42
CA ASN A 647 6.63 -25.61 14.96
C ASN A 647 6.03 -24.65 16.00
N ALA A 648 4.72 -24.68 16.17
CA ALA A 648 4.07 -23.94 17.24
C ALA A 648 4.59 -24.43 18.59
N MET A 649 4.90 -23.51 19.50
CA MET A 649 5.49 -23.79 20.83
C MET A 649 6.79 -24.62 20.76
N GLU A 650 7.58 -24.54 19.69
CA GLU A 650 8.85 -25.25 19.60
C GLU A 650 9.88 -24.70 20.60
N PHE A 651 9.95 -23.39 20.72
CA PHE A 651 10.83 -22.72 21.67
C PHE A 651 10.01 -21.88 22.65
N ALA A 652 10.37 -21.99 23.93
CA ALA A 652 9.81 -21.19 25.01
C ALA A 652 10.87 -20.19 25.49
N THR A 653 10.51 -18.90 25.59
CA THR A 653 11.46 -17.87 26.02
C THR A 653 10.78 -16.86 26.95
N ASP A 654 11.57 -16.31 27.89
CA ASP A 654 11.17 -15.16 28.71
C ASP A 654 11.97 -13.88 28.39
N GLN A 655 12.97 -14.03 27.51
CA GLN A 655 13.72 -12.92 26.92
C GLN A 655 14.02 -13.28 25.47
N TYR A 656 13.84 -12.34 24.55
CA TYR A 656 14.17 -12.55 23.15
C TYR A 656 14.63 -11.29 22.44
N ALA A 657 15.39 -11.48 21.37
CA ALA A 657 15.66 -10.52 20.32
C ALA A 657 15.46 -11.22 18.98
N SER A 658 14.71 -10.59 18.08
CA SER A 658 14.40 -11.14 16.76
C SER A 658 14.65 -10.13 15.65
N TRP A 659 14.92 -10.63 14.45
CA TRP A 659 15.07 -9.83 13.24
C TRP A 659 14.38 -10.50 12.07
N ASP A 660 13.85 -9.66 11.18
CA ASP A 660 13.30 -10.01 9.87
C ASP A 660 13.87 -9.02 8.86
N LEU A 661 14.81 -9.47 8.03
CA LEU A 661 15.43 -8.70 6.97
C LEU A 661 14.92 -9.27 5.67
N THR A 662 14.13 -8.49 4.91
CA THR A 662 13.61 -8.91 3.62
C THR A 662 14.03 -7.90 2.56
N TYR A 663 14.78 -8.37 1.55
CA TYR A 663 15.22 -7.59 0.40
C TYR A 663 14.42 -7.96 -0.84
N TRP A 664 13.81 -6.95 -1.46
CA TRP A 664 13.03 -7.01 -2.68
C TRP A 664 13.86 -6.41 -3.81
N ALA A 665 14.47 -7.25 -4.63
CA ALA A 665 15.40 -6.79 -5.67
C ALA A 665 14.66 -6.26 -6.92
N ASN A 666 13.37 -6.52 -7.08
CA ASN A 666 12.52 -6.01 -8.17
C ASN A 666 13.07 -6.30 -9.57
N GLY A 667 13.66 -7.48 -9.76
CA GLY A 667 14.24 -7.89 -11.05
C GLY A 667 15.65 -7.34 -11.28
N ALA A 668 16.33 -6.79 -10.28
CA ALA A 668 17.66 -6.23 -10.44
C ALA A 668 18.71 -7.23 -10.98
N ILE A 669 18.53 -8.52 -10.75
CA ILE A 669 19.37 -9.60 -11.25
C ILE A 669 18.74 -10.26 -12.47
N LEU A 670 17.50 -10.79 -12.34
CA LEU A 670 16.86 -11.61 -13.36
C LEU A 670 16.55 -10.83 -14.66
N ASN A 671 16.23 -9.54 -14.58
CA ASN A 671 16.00 -8.69 -15.74
C ASN A 671 17.27 -8.44 -16.56
N ARG A 672 18.46 -8.84 -16.07
CA ARG A 672 19.75 -8.74 -16.81
C ARG A 672 20.13 -10.04 -17.51
N ILE A 673 19.44 -11.16 -17.19
CA ILE A 673 19.72 -12.45 -17.78
C ILE A 673 18.92 -12.60 -19.07
N PRO A 674 19.57 -12.81 -20.23
CA PRO A 674 18.90 -13.05 -21.51
C PRO A 674 17.86 -14.18 -21.37
N TYR A 675 16.73 -14.07 -22.05
CA TYR A 675 15.55 -14.96 -22.00
C TYR A 675 14.77 -14.94 -20.67
N VAL A 676 15.44 -14.95 -19.50
CA VAL A 676 14.78 -14.90 -18.18
C VAL A 676 14.04 -13.56 -17.97
N LYS A 677 14.61 -12.48 -18.47
CA LYS A 677 14.03 -11.14 -18.40
C LYS A 677 12.58 -11.03 -18.94
N TYR A 678 12.23 -11.85 -19.94
CA TYR A 678 10.89 -11.88 -20.54
C TYR A 678 9.83 -12.53 -19.62
N LEU A 679 10.25 -13.23 -18.58
CA LEU A 679 9.36 -13.81 -17.57
C LEU A 679 8.91 -12.79 -16.53
N ASN A 680 9.48 -11.59 -16.52
CA ASN A 680 9.20 -10.49 -15.60
C ASN A 680 9.25 -10.89 -14.11
N LEU A 681 10.09 -11.88 -13.78
CA LEU A 681 10.26 -12.37 -12.42
C LEU A 681 11.00 -11.34 -11.57
N ARG A 682 10.68 -11.33 -10.26
CA ARG A 682 11.30 -10.44 -9.27
C ARG A 682 11.84 -11.28 -8.12
N GLU A 683 13.11 -11.06 -7.78
CA GLU A 683 13.76 -11.80 -6.70
C GLU A 683 13.41 -11.20 -5.34
N VAL A 684 13.22 -12.09 -4.38
CA VAL A 684 13.04 -11.71 -2.97
C VAL A 684 13.97 -12.58 -2.11
N PHE A 685 14.73 -11.95 -1.25
CA PHE A 685 15.60 -12.61 -0.30
C PHE A 685 15.19 -12.24 1.12
N SER A 686 15.14 -13.21 2.02
CA SER A 686 14.81 -12.93 3.41
C SER A 686 15.72 -13.71 4.33
N PHE A 687 16.16 -13.04 5.40
CA PHE A 687 16.89 -13.63 6.51
C PHE A 687 16.20 -13.29 7.80
N LYS A 688 15.66 -14.32 8.46
CA LYS A 688 14.95 -14.19 9.72
C LYS A 688 15.68 -14.95 10.81
N GLY A 689 15.67 -14.41 11.99
CA GLY A 689 16.23 -15.10 13.13
C GLY A 689 15.70 -14.59 14.45
N MET A 690 15.96 -15.38 15.47
CA MET A 690 15.61 -15.08 16.84
C MET A 690 16.62 -15.73 17.77
N TRP A 691 17.08 -14.95 18.71
CA TRP A 691 17.73 -15.45 19.90
C TRP A 691 16.75 -15.35 21.07
N GLY A 692 16.73 -16.34 21.94
CA GLY A 692 15.89 -16.36 23.13
C GLY A 692 16.54 -17.06 24.30
N LYS A 693 16.06 -16.76 25.51
CA LYS A 693 16.45 -17.38 26.74
C LYS A 693 15.21 -17.72 27.57
N LEU A 694 15.20 -18.88 28.17
CA LEU A 694 14.25 -19.25 29.24
C LEU A 694 15.04 -19.32 30.55
N SER A 695 14.73 -18.43 31.48
CA SER A 695 15.36 -18.44 32.81
C SER A 695 14.77 -19.53 33.69
N ASP A 696 15.55 -19.99 34.64
CA ASP A 696 15.12 -21.06 35.56
C ASP A 696 13.84 -20.71 36.32
N LYS A 697 13.63 -19.43 36.65
CA LYS A 697 12.41 -18.98 37.35
C LYS A 697 11.13 -19.21 36.52
N ASN A 698 11.22 -19.24 35.21
CA ASN A 698 10.09 -19.40 34.27
C ASN A 698 10.10 -20.79 33.61
N ASN A 699 11.06 -21.62 33.93
CA ASN A 699 11.11 -23.00 33.44
C ASN A 699 10.36 -23.94 34.41
N PRO A 700 9.24 -24.57 33.98
CA PRO A 700 8.47 -25.48 34.82
C PRO A 700 9.27 -26.68 35.33
N GLN A 701 10.35 -27.09 34.67
CA GLN A 701 11.23 -28.16 35.13
C GLN A 701 11.90 -27.86 36.48
N TYR A 702 12.11 -26.57 36.76
CA TYR A 702 12.73 -26.11 38.02
C TYR A 702 11.74 -25.50 39.01
N ASN A 703 10.49 -25.26 38.59
CA ASN A 703 9.46 -24.62 39.41
C ASN A 703 8.15 -25.40 39.35
N LYS A 704 7.86 -26.15 40.42
CA LYS A 704 6.67 -26.98 40.51
C LYS A 704 5.36 -26.21 40.64
N ASP A 705 5.38 -24.95 41.07
CA ASP A 705 4.20 -24.09 41.15
C ASP A 705 3.70 -23.59 39.79
N LEU A 706 4.50 -23.78 38.73
CA LEU A 706 4.13 -23.44 37.37
C LEU A 706 3.45 -24.62 36.66
N PHE A 707 2.55 -24.30 35.74
CA PHE A 707 1.98 -25.29 34.83
C PHE A 707 3.09 -25.94 34.01
N GLN A 708 3.11 -27.27 33.98
CA GLN A 708 4.08 -28.05 33.22
C GLN A 708 3.84 -27.92 31.73
N PHE A 709 4.90 -27.99 30.93
CA PHE A 709 4.76 -27.95 29.48
C PHE A 709 3.91 -29.14 28.99
N PRO A 710 2.99 -28.91 28.04
CA PRO A 710 2.21 -29.97 27.45
C PRO A 710 3.11 -30.99 26.75
N GLU A 711 2.87 -32.29 26.95
CA GLU A 711 3.64 -33.38 26.31
C GLU A 711 3.61 -33.29 24.76
N THR A 712 2.54 -32.71 24.22
CA THR A 712 2.36 -32.53 22.78
C THR A 712 3.21 -31.37 22.20
N ALA A 713 3.86 -30.55 23.03
CA ALA A 713 4.65 -29.41 22.64
C ALA A 713 6.13 -29.60 23.03
N LEU A 714 7.03 -29.16 22.14
CA LEU A 714 8.46 -29.26 22.41
C LEU A 714 8.92 -28.34 23.54
N CYS A 715 8.44 -27.11 23.56
CA CYS A 715 8.75 -26.07 24.57
C CYS A 715 10.22 -25.99 24.97
N MET A 716 11.13 -26.16 24.03
CA MET A 716 12.56 -26.25 24.30
C MET A 716 13.13 -24.88 24.69
N PRO A 717 14.03 -24.79 25.68
CA PRO A 717 14.83 -23.58 25.85
C PRO A 717 15.80 -23.41 24.68
N MET A 718 16.02 -22.19 24.24
CA MET A 718 17.05 -21.91 23.24
C MET A 718 18.44 -21.91 23.90
N GLY A 719 19.42 -22.45 23.17
CA GLY A 719 20.82 -22.40 23.57
C GLY A 719 21.49 -21.06 23.21
N LYS A 720 22.81 -21.06 23.12
CA LYS A 720 23.58 -19.87 22.69
C LYS A 720 23.39 -19.51 21.20
N THR A 721 23.01 -20.49 20.39
CA THR A 721 22.80 -20.30 18.93
C THR A 721 21.40 -19.76 18.66
N PRO A 722 21.25 -18.68 17.87
CA PRO A 722 19.93 -18.22 17.47
C PRO A 722 19.25 -19.20 16.51
N TYR A 723 17.92 -19.22 16.52
CA TYR A 723 17.16 -19.84 15.44
C TYR A 723 17.26 -18.98 14.19
N MET A 724 17.50 -19.59 13.02
CA MET A 724 17.66 -18.85 11.77
C MET A 724 17.02 -19.59 10.59
N GLU A 725 16.36 -18.80 9.72
CA GLU A 725 15.83 -19.21 8.42
C GLU A 725 16.31 -18.26 7.32
N VAL A 726 16.67 -18.83 6.17
CA VAL A 726 16.90 -18.08 4.92
C VAL A 726 15.82 -18.45 3.93
N ARG A 727 15.39 -17.48 3.16
CA ARG A 727 14.37 -17.64 2.14
C ARG A 727 14.81 -16.98 0.84
N VAL A 728 14.63 -17.69 -0.26
CA VAL A 728 14.77 -17.17 -1.62
C VAL A 728 13.44 -17.35 -2.33
N GLY A 729 12.93 -16.27 -2.88
CA GLY A 729 11.63 -16.23 -3.52
C GLY A 729 11.70 -15.66 -4.93
N LEU A 730 10.78 -16.16 -5.76
CA LEU A 730 10.45 -15.60 -7.05
C LEU A 730 9.04 -15.02 -6.97
N ASP A 731 8.97 -13.71 -7.05
CA ASP A 731 7.73 -12.96 -7.11
C ASP A 731 7.33 -12.69 -8.56
N ASN A 732 6.08 -12.31 -8.76
CA ASN A 732 5.55 -11.96 -10.07
C ASN A 732 5.37 -13.12 -11.06
N MET A 733 5.36 -14.36 -10.60
CA MET A 733 5.00 -15.48 -11.46
C MET A 733 3.54 -15.32 -11.91
N PHE A 734 3.32 -15.33 -13.24
CA PHE A 734 2.00 -15.07 -13.84
C PHE A 734 1.35 -13.74 -13.36
N SER A 735 2.15 -12.76 -12.98
CA SER A 735 1.75 -11.42 -12.49
C SER A 735 1.02 -11.38 -11.12
N ILE A 736 0.79 -12.51 -10.47
CA ILE A 736 0.00 -12.60 -9.22
C ILE A 736 0.54 -13.57 -8.18
N LEU A 737 1.49 -14.42 -8.54
CA LEU A 737 1.95 -15.50 -7.67
C LEU A 737 3.38 -15.26 -7.21
N ARG A 738 3.62 -15.45 -5.93
CA ARG A 738 4.93 -15.55 -5.32
C ARG A 738 5.17 -16.95 -4.79
N VAL A 739 6.36 -17.50 -5.08
CA VAL A 739 6.82 -18.79 -4.61
C VAL A 739 8.17 -18.64 -3.94
N ASP A 740 8.26 -19.01 -2.69
CA ASP A 740 9.49 -18.95 -1.89
C ASP A 740 9.93 -20.35 -1.51
N TYR A 741 11.21 -20.62 -1.53
CA TYR A 741 11.80 -21.75 -0.85
C TYR A 741 12.54 -21.28 0.39
N VAL A 742 12.29 -21.97 1.52
CA VAL A 742 12.82 -21.61 2.83
C VAL A 742 13.75 -22.73 3.32
N TRP A 743 14.88 -22.34 3.88
CA TRP A 743 15.83 -23.27 4.54
C TRP A 743 15.96 -22.92 6.00
N ARG A 744 15.93 -23.94 6.85
CA ARG A 744 16.23 -23.85 8.27
C ARG A 744 17.75 -24.05 8.46
N LEU A 745 18.42 -23.08 9.07
CA LEU A 745 19.87 -23.07 9.19
C LEU A 745 20.36 -23.69 10.51
N THR A 746 19.60 -23.52 11.59
CA THR A 746 19.97 -23.92 12.94
C THR A 746 18.93 -24.85 13.58
N TYR A 747 19.26 -25.49 14.68
CA TYR A 747 18.40 -26.47 15.39
C TYR A 747 17.87 -27.57 14.46
N ARG A 748 18.74 -28.05 13.57
CA ARG A 748 18.39 -29.00 12.50
C ARG A 748 18.10 -30.42 12.96
N ASN A 749 18.39 -30.71 14.23
CA ASN A 749 18.20 -32.04 14.83
C ASN A 749 16.98 -32.08 15.77
N ASN A 750 16.21 -31.00 15.90
CA ASN A 750 14.99 -31.03 16.70
C ASN A 750 13.99 -32.04 16.12
N PRO A 751 13.19 -32.70 16.97
CA PRO A 751 12.21 -33.67 16.49
C PRO A 751 11.09 -32.99 15.68
N TYR A 752 10.55 -33.76 14.74
CA TYR A 752 9.37 -33.37 13.93
C TYR A 752 9.51 -32.05 13.13
N ILE A 753 10.74 -31.65 12.78
CA ILE A 753 10.99 -30.44 12.00
C ILE A 753 11.07 -30.72 10.49
N ASN A 754 10.93 -29.66 9.71
CA ASN A 754 11.27 -29.64 8.30
C ASN A 754 12.53 -28.79 8.13
N LEU A 755 13.51 -29.28 7.37
CA LEU A 755 14.75 -28.54 7.06
C LEU A 755 14.58 -27.55 5.91
N GLY A 756 13.58 -27.75 5.07
CA GLY A 756 13.23 -26.87 3.98
C GLY A 756 11.76 -27.01 3.57
N GLY A 757 11.30 -26.09 2.78
CA GLY A 757 9.93 -26.15 2.27
C GLY A 757 9.50 -24.98 1.43
N VAL A 758 8.54 -25.22 0.56
CA VAL A 758 7.94 -24.22 -0.32
C VAL A 758 6.86 -23.43 0.42
N ARG A 759 6.79 -22.12 0.14
CA ARG A 759 5.71 -21.23 0.56
C ARG A 759 5.19 -20.48 -0.64
N ILE A 760 3.89 -20.24 -0.68
CA ILE A 760 3.22 -19.57 -1.78
C ILE A 760 2.39 -18.40 -1.26
N GLN A 761 2.21 -17.38 -2.08
CA GLN A 761 1.36 -16.25 -1.77
C GLN A 761 0.74 -15.70 -3.06
N LEU A 762 -0.54 -15.35 -2.99
CA LEU A 762 -1.11 -14.45 -3.99
C LEU A 762 -0.63 -13.04 -3.65
N HIS A 763 0.19 -12.46 -4.52
CA HIS A 763 0.83 -11.18 -4.32
C HIS A 763 0.54 -10.26 -5.50
N PHE A 764 -0.45 -9.41 -5.33
CA PHE A 764 -0.82 -8.42 -6.33
C PHE A 764 0.06 -7.19 -6.11
N THR A 765 1.02 -6.96 -7.01
CA THR A 765 1.86 -5.78 -7.05
C THR A 765 1.74 -5.11 -8.39
N PHE A 766 1.62 -3.81 -8.36
CA PHE A 766 1.67 -2.99 -9.57
C PHE A 766 3.10 -2.63 -9.89
#